data_2cbe2ca77a13cff39cf018d504224c41
#
_entry.id   2cbe2ca77a13cff39cf018d504224c41
#
_cell.length_a   1.000
_cell.length_b   1.000
_cell.length_c   1.000
_cell.angle_alpha   90.00
_cell.angle_beta   90.00
_cell.angle_gamma   90.00
#
_symmetry.space_group_name_H-M   'P 1'
#
loop_
_entity.id
_entity.type
_entity.pdbx_description
1 polymer ?
#
loop_
_entity_poly.entity_id
_entity_poly.type
_entity_poly.pdbx_seq_one_letter_code
_entity_poly.pdbx_strand_id
1 'polypeptide(L)'
;MSKLDVQFEDDGMDLARKMAEEEEGIGRKPAGWQKHIIPTIAVCWSLYQLALPKFIVLDTTYIRAIHLAFALTLVYLNYPLLKKPVYGIKYFSRHRKIPILDMMIAAIACFSALYLVIFLEDINNRQGSPVIWDIVFGILLTVLLLEAARRTIGPALPVIGTFFIAYCFLGPYMPDIIAFKGTSLNRFVGQMTMSTEGIYGIPLDVSATIVFLFVLFGAMLDKAGAGHYFIQLALSLLGRFKGGPAKAAIMGSGLTGMISGSSIANIVTTGTFTIPMMKKVGYPSTKAAAVEVAASTDGQLAPPIMGAAAFIIAEYVNVPYIEVIKAAAVPAFASYAALFYISHIEASKLGIKGLTKKELPLFFRTLLGGLHYLIPLFMLLYELIIVRHSPELAAFNAIIVLTVIMLFQEPIKAYHRREALGDAFKKSIINIFSALASGARNMVSVALATAAAGIIVGVVALGLGNLISEIIDVLSMGNVFLMLVITAIASLIIGMGLPTTATYIVMAALTAPAIVTIGAMQGFVVPLMAAHLFCFYFGILADDTPPVGLAAYAAAAIAKSPPIATGLQGFMYDIRTAILPFMFIFNTELILHDIYSWSQGILIFVMACIGNFAFASATQGWFIARNKFWEIPLFLSVTFILMQPHRIAAWVGLAHEQRYYAYLIGLALLGLIYVFQKMRGPEARLPIAQQG
;
A
#
# COMPACT_ATOMS: atom_id res chain seq x y z
N MET A 1 28.55 9.28 21.16
CA MET A 1 27.17 9.71 21.41
C MET A 1 27.00 9.98 22.87
N SER A 2 26.51 11.15 23.26
CA SER A 2 26.25 11.47 24.67
C SER A 2 25.01 10.69 25.14
N LYS A 3 24.87 10.48 26.46
CA LYS A 3 23.67 9.85 27.04
C LYS A 3 22.39 10.63 26.69
N LEU A 4 22.47 11.92 26.44
CA LEU A 4 21.37 12.76 25.98
C LEU A 4 20.96 12.42 24.51
N ASP A 5 21.92 12.16 23.62
CA ASP A 5 21.62 11.85 22.21
C ASP A 5 20.90 10.52 22.09
N VAL A 6 21.22 9.53 22.92
CA VAL A 6 20.53 8.22 22.99
C VAL A 6 19.10 8.37 23.50
N GLN A 7 18.88 9.22 24.52
CA GLN A 7 17.56 9.41 25.13
C GLN A 7 16.60 10.18 24.20
N PHE A 8 17.13 11.12 23.40
CA PHE A 8 16.36 11.84 22.39
C PHE A 8 16.06 11.02 21.12
N GLU A 9 16.88 10.02 20.77
CA GLU A 9 16.61 9.06 19.69
C GLU A 9 15.49 8.09 20.08
N ASP A 10 15.44 7.62 21.32
CA ASP A 10 14.39 6.75 21.84
C ASP A 10 13.01 7.42 21.81
N ASP A 11 12.89 8.69 22.19
CA ASP A 11 11.61 9.42 22.21
C ASP A 11 10.99 9.56 20.80
N GLY A 12 11.80 9.75 19.76
CA GLY A 12 11.33 9.84 18.37
C GLY A 12 10.86 8.48 17.81
N MET A 13 11.56 7.41 18.14
CA MET A 13 11.21 6.05 17.77
C MET A 13 9.94 5.58 18.51
N ASP A 14 9.80 5.93 19.78
CA ASP A 14 8.59 5.63 20.55
C ASP A 14 7.36 6.38 20.01
N LEU A 15 7.53 7.62 19.56
CA LEU A 15 6.46 8.39 18.92
C LEU A 15 6.05 7.79 17.58
N ALA A 16 7.01 7.40 16.74
CA ALA A 16 6.72 6.74 15.47
C ALA A 16 6.02 5.38 15.65
N ARG A 17 6.47 4.60 16.64
CA ARG A 17 5.79 3.34 17.03
C ARG A 17 4.36 3.58 17.51
N LYS A 18 4.14 4.64 18.31
CA LYS A 18 2.79 5.02 18.74
C LYS A 18 1.91 5.43 17.57
N MET A 19 2.44 6.12 16.56
CA MET A 19 1.70 6.47 15.35
C MET A 19 1.32 5.23 14.54
N ALA A 20 2.23 4.27 14.38
CA ALA A 20 1.91 2.98 13.76
C ALA A 20 0.89 2.17 14.59
N GLU A 21 1.04 2.14 15.92
CA GLU A 21 0.07 1.54 16.83
C GLU A 21 -1.28 2.27 16.79
N GLU A 22 -1.31 3.59 16.47
CA GLU A 22 -2.54 4.37 16.30
C GLU A 22 -3.24 4.09 14.97
N GLU A 23 -2.49 3.83 13.90
CA GLU A 23 -3.00 3.38 12.61
C GLU A 23 -3.53 1.93 12.70
N GLU A 24 -2.76 1.03 13.31
CA GLU A 24 -3.16 -0.35 13.54
C GLU A 24 -4.12 -0.50 14.73
N GLY A 25 -4.37 0.58 15.48
CA GLY A 25 -5.12 0.63 16.73
C GLY A 25 -4.28 0.23 17.95
N ILE A 26 -4.38 1.03 19.04
CA ILE A 26 -3.68 0.75 20.30
C ILE A 26 -4.32 -0.47 21.00
N GLY A 27 -3.69 -1.61 20.87
CA GLY A 27 -4.16 -2.86 21.46
C GLY A 27 -4.03 -2.92 22.98
N ARG A 28 -4.91 -3.69 23.62
CA ARG A 28 -4.82 -4.03 25.05
C ARG A 28 -3.62 -4.94 25.33
N LYS A 29 -3.04 -4.79 26.52
CA LYS A 29 -2.04 -5.71 27.09
C LYS A 29 -2.63 -6.35 28.36
N PRO A 30 -3.55 -7.32 28.22
CA PRO A 30 -4.23 -7.94 29.38
C PRO A 30 -3.25 -8.65 30.31
N ALA A 31 -3.59 -8.68 31.61
CA ALA A 31 -2.80 -9.37 32.62
C ALA A 31 -3.50 -10.66 33.09
N GLY A 32 -2.76 -11.51 33.79
CA GLY A 32 -3.29 -12.78 34.30
C GLY A 32 -3.62 -13.79 33.19
N TRP A 33 -4.68 -14.59 33.37
CA TRP A 33 -5.10 -15.58 32.37
C TRP A 33 -5.58 -14.96 31.05
N GLN A 34 -6.11 -13.73 31.07
CA GLN A 34 -6.60 -13.03 29.86
C GLN A 34 -5.49 -12.72 28.85
N LYS A 35 -4.22 -12.73 29.26
CA LYS A 35 -3.07 -12.47 28.36
C LYS A 35 -2.96 -13.51 27.23
N HIS A 36 -3.53 -14.70 27.42
CA HIS A 36 -3.46 -15.80 26.45
C HIS A 36 -4.63 -15.79 25.45
N ILE A 37 -5.76 -15.12 25.75
CA ILE A 37 -6.98 -15.15 24.92
C ILE A 37 -6.69 -14.61 23.50
N ILE A 38 -6.20 -13.37 23.42
CA ILE A 38 -5.96 -12.70 22.15
C ILE A 38 -4.94 -13.45 21.29
N PRO A 39 -3.75 -13.85 21.81
CA PRO A 39 -2.80 -14.62 21.02
C PRO A 39 -3.34 -15.98 20.56
N THR A 40 -4.12 -16.67 21.41
CA THR A 40 -4.70 -17.97 21.04
C THR A 40 -5.69 -17.83 19.88
N ILE A 41 -6.62 -16.87 19.94
CA ILE A 41 -7.57 -16.63 18.86
C ILE A 41 -6.84 -16.23 17.59
N ALA A 42 -5.81 -15.38 17.68
CA ALA A 42 -4.98 -14.97 16.55
C ALA A 42 -4.25 -16.15 15.90
N VAL A 43 -3.66 -17.04 16.68
CA VAL A 43 -3.02 -18.28 16.18
C VAL A 43 -4.04 -19.20 15.53
N CYS A 44 -5.21 -19.41 16.17
CA CYS A 44 -6.29 -20.21 15.58
C CYS A 44 -6.73 -19.66 14.22
N TRP A 45 -6.88 -18.34 14.09
CA TRP A 45 -7.20 -17.71 12.83
C TRP A 45 -6.12 -17.95 11.77
N SER A 46 -4.83 -17.77 12.12
CA SER A 46 -3.72 -18.04 11.19
C SER A 46 -3.67 -19.51 10.76
N LEU A 47 -3.91 -20.46 11.67
CA LEU A 47 -3.94 -21.89 11.34
C LEU A 47 -5.13 -22.24 10.45
N TYR A 48 -6.31 -21.65 10.72
CA TYR A 48 -7.49 -21.81 9.86
C TYR A 48 -7.19 -21.33 8.44
N GLN A 49 -6.64 -20.13 8.30
CA GLN A 49 -6.30 -19.55 6.99
C GLN A 49 -5.22 -20.35 6.24
N LEU A 50 -4.24 -20.89 6.95
CA LEU A 50 -3.22 -21.77 6.35
C LEU A 50 -3.81 -23.11 5.89
N ALA A 51 -4.92 -23.56 6.50
CA ALA A 51 -5.52 -24.82 6.11
C ALA A 51 -6.37 -24.73 4.83
N LEU A 52 -6.87 -23.53 4.47
CA LEU A 52 -7.77 -23.33 3.33
C LEU A 52 -7.16 -23.71 1.97
N PRO A 53 -5.92 -23.33 1.61
CA PRO A 53 -5.41 -23.58 0.26
C PRO A 53 -5.21 -25.07 -0.08
N LYS A 54 -5.14 -25.96 0.91
CA LYS A 54 -4.77 -27.35 0.68
C LYS A 54 -5.58 -28.39 1.43
N PHE A 55 -6.09 -28.09 2.64
CA PHE A 55 -6.66 -29.07 3.53
C PHE A 55 -8.17 -28.92 3.73
N ILE A 56 -8.70 -27.71 3.58
CA ILE A 56 -10.12 -27.40 3.84
C ILE A 56 -10.73 -26.84 2.57
N VAL A 57 -11.78 -27.50 2.08
CA VAL A 57 -12.58 -27.01 0.96
C VAL A 57 -13.89 -26.47 1.53
N LEU A 58 -14.08 -25.17 1.46
CA LEU A 58 -15.30 -24.47 1.88
C LEU A 58 -15.76 -23.54 0.77
N ASP A 59 -17.07 -23.32 0.71
CA ASP A 59 -17.63 -22.25 -0.11
C ASP A 59 -17.10 -20.87 0.35
N THR A 60 -16.89 -19.96 -0.61
CA THR A 60 -16.31 -18.62 -0.32
C THR A 60 -17.16 -17.82 0.66
N THR A 61 -18.47 -18.01 0.69
CA THR A 61 -19.38 -17.36 1.64
C THR A 61 -19.04 -17.73 3.08
N TYR A 62 -18.74 -19.00 3.34
CA TYR A 62 -18.29 -19.47 4.67
C TYR A 62 -16.92 -18.89 5.02
N ILE A 63 -15.98 -18.89 4.06
CA ILE A 63 -14.63 -18.36 4.27
C ILE A 63 -14.70 -16.89 4.69
N ARG A 64 -15.48 -16.08 3.98
CA ARG A 64 -15.67 -14.63 4.26
C ARG A 64 -16.31 -14.39 5.63
N ALA A 65 -17.37 -15.15 5.96
CA ALA A 65 -18.06 -15.00 7.23
C ALA A 65 -17.19 -15.38 8.43
N ILE A 66 -16.47 -16.50 8.35
CA ILE A 66 -15.54 -16.95 9.39
C ILE A 66 -14.38 -15.96 9.56
N HIS A 67 -13.82 -15.48 8.45
CA HIS A 67 -12.76 -14.48 8.46
C HIS A 67 -13.20 -13.19 9.17
N LEU A 68 -14.38 -12.66 8.82
CA LEU A 68 -14.94 -11.47 9.45
C LEU A 68 -15.26 -11.71 10.94
N ALA A 69 -15.75 -12.89 11.29
CA ALA A 69 -16.04 -13.27 12.69
C ALA A 69 -14.77 -13.25 13.55
N PHE A 70 -13.64 -13.81 13.06
CA PHE A 70 -12.35 -13.72 13.75
C PHE A 70 -11.88 -12.28 13.89
N ALA A 71 -11.96 -11.48 12.82
CA ALA A 71 -11.55 -10.08 12.83
C ALA A 71 -12.35 -9.27 13.87
N LEU A 72 -13.69 -9.34 13.84
CA LEU A 72 -14.57 -8.64 14.78
C LEU A 72 -14.32 -9.09 16.23
N THR A 73 -14.17 -10.40 16.45
CA THR A 73 -13.87 -10.93 17.78
C THR A 73 -12.57 -10.37 18.32
N LEU A 74 -11.51 -10.40 17.53
CA LEU A 74 -10.20 -9.85 17.93
C LEU A 74 -10.26 -8.34 18.20
N VAL A 75 -11.05 -7.58 17.43
CA VAL A 75 -11.17 -6.15 17.66
C VAL A 75 -11.76 -5.84 19.01
N TYR A 76 -12.93 -6.40 19.32
CA TYR A 76 -13.61 -6.08 20.56
C TYR A 76 -12.87 -6.58 21.80
N LEU A 77 -12.09 -7.66 21.67
CA LEU A 77 -11.23 -8.13 22.75
C LEU A 77 -9.95 -7.30 22.89
N ASN A 78 -9.37 -6.86 21.75
CA ASN A 78 -8.05 -6.22 21.74
C ASN A 78 -8.09 -4.69 21.86
N TYR A 79 -9.11 -4.03 21.27
CA TYR A 79 -9.15 -2.56 21.20
C TYR A 79 -10.21 -1.96 22.12
N PRO A 80 -9.84 -1.02 23.02
CA PRO A 80 -10.81 -0.39 23.93
C PRO A 80 -11.73 0.57 23.17
N LEU A 81 -12.92 0.83 23.71
CA LEU A 81 -13.88 1.80 23.16
C LEU A 81 -13.29 3.21 23.08
N LEU A 82 -12.57 3.63 24.11
CA LEU A 82 -11.91 4.93 24.21
C LEU A 82 -10.39 4.75 24.29
N LYS A 83 -9.66 5.40 23.38
CA LYS A 83 -8.18 5.39 23.36
C LYS A 83 -7.57 6.09 24.58
N LYS A 84 -8.22 7.13 25.10
CA LYS A 84 -7.76 7.89 26.28
C LYS A 84 -8.81 7.82 27.41
N PRO A 85 -8.38 7.82 28.68
CA PRO A 85 -9.33 7.85 29.80
C PRO A 85 -10.07 9.20 29.85
N VAL A 86 -11.38 9.17 29.72
CA VAL A 86 -12.24 10.33 29.94
C VAL A 86 -12.72 10.34 31.39
N TYR A 87 -12.77 11.52 32.01
CA TYR A 87 -13.20 11.70 33.39
C TYR A 87 -14.61 11.09 33.58
N GLY A 88 -14.77 10.21 34.53
CA GLY A 88 -16.04 9.50 34.82
C GLY A 88 -16.24 8.18 34.06
N ILE A 89 -15.52 7.89 32.96
CA ILE A 89 -15.77 6.72 32.11
C ILE A 89 -14.50 5.85 31.92
N LYS A 90 -13.71 5.72 33.01
CA LYS A 90 -12.45 4.91 33.00
C LYS A 90 -12.64 3.43 32.66
N TYR A 91 -13.84 2.88 32.76
CA TYR A 91 -14.15 1.49 32.47
C TYR A 91 -13.90 1.14 31.00
N PHE A 92 -14.25 2.04 30.08
CA PHE A 92 -14.16 1.83 28.62
C PHE A 92 -12.77 2.06 28.02
N SER A 93 -11.80 2.58 28.82
CA SER A 93 -10.41 2.80 28.40
C SER A 93 -9.41 1.84 29.06
N ARG A 94 -9.87 0.71 29.61
CA ARG A 94 -9.00 -0.25 30.29
C ARG A 94 -8.10 -1.00 29.32
N HIS A 95 -6.78 -0.85 29.47
CA HIS A 95 -5.77 -1.57 28.68
C HIS A 95 -5.27 -2.87 29.33
N ARG A 96 -5.36 -3.00 30.65
CA ARG A 96 -4.83 -4.16 31.41
C ARG A 96 -5.83 -5.29 31.64
N LYS A 97 -7.13 -5.09 31.35
CA LYS A 97 -8.19 -6.10 31.49
C LYS A 97 -9.18 -5.97 30.33
N ILE A 98 -9.70 -7.10 29.88
CA ILE A 98 -10.81 -7.15 28.92
C ILE A 98 -12.11 -7.01 29.73
N PRO A 99 -12.89 -5.94 29.51
CA PRO A 99 -14.19 -5.78 30.18
C PRO A 99 -15.18 -6.86 29.73
N ILE A 100 -16.05 -7.32 30.64
CA ILE A 100 -17.10 -8.29 30.33
C ILE A 100 -18.01 -7.78 29.20
N LEU A 101 -18.33 -6.50 29.18
CA LEU A 101 -19.13 -5.89 28.11
C LEU A 101 -18.50 -6.07 26.74
N ASP A 102 -17.18 -5.84 26.61
CA ASP A 102 -16.48 -6.04 25.33
C ASP A 102 -16.42 -7.52 24.92
N MET A 103 -16.38 -8.46 25.90
CA MET A 103 -16.50 -9.91 25.63
C MET A 103 -17.90 -10.25 25.10
N MET A 104 -18.95 -9.66 25.67
CA MET A 104 -20.33 -9.85 25.18
C MET A 104 -20.51 -9.27 23.78
N ILE A 105 -20.01 -8.04 23.55
CA ILE A 105 -20.05 -7.41 22.22
C ILE A 105 -19.26 -8.24 21.20
N ALA A 106 -18.10 -8.79 21.56
CA ALA A 106 -17.33 -9.70 20.72
C ALA A 106 -18.13 -10.95 20.32
N ALA A 107 -18.85 -11.55 21.27
CA ALA A 107 -19.71 -12.71 21.00
C ALA A 107 -20.88 -12.37 20.09
N ILE A 108 -21.54 -11.23 20.33
CA ILE A 108 -22.65 -10.76 19.48
C ILE A 108 -22.15 -10.44 18.08
N ALA A 109 -21.00 -9.76 17.94
CA ALA A 109 -20.42 -9.42 16.64
C ALA A 109 -20.00 -10.70 15.86
N CYS A 110 -19.41 -11.67 16.56
CA CYS A 110 -19.08 -12.97 15.99
C CYS A 110 -20.33 -13.69 15.46
N PHE A 111 -21.39 -13.77 16.26
CA PHE A 111 -22.64 -14.38 15.85
C PHE A 111 -23.28 -13.63 14.67
N SER A 112 -23.31 -12.29 14.70
CA SER A 112 -23.84 -11.46 13.60
C SER A 112 -23.09 -11.68 12.29
N ALA A 113 -21.75 -11.85 12.34
CA ALA A 113 -20.95 -12.17 11.16
C ALA A 113 -21.18 -13.59 10.64
N LEU A 114 -21.47 -14.55 11.53
CA LEU A 114 -21.77 -15.94 11.15
C LEU A 114 -23.24 -16.15 10.79
N TYR A 115 -24.12 -15.19 11.06
CA TYR A 115 -25.56 -15.31 10.84
C TYR A 115 -25.90 -15.73 9.41
N LEU A 116 -25.24 -15.12 8.43
CA LEU A 116 -25.45 -15.44 7.00
C LEU A 116 -25.21 -16.94 6.73
N VAL A 117 -24.16 -17.52 7.25
CA VAL A 117 -23.78 -18.92 6.96
C VAL A 117 -24.52 -19.92 7.85
N ILE A 118 -24.91 -19.53 9.05
CA ILE A 118 -25.73 -20.38 9.95
C ILE A 118 -27.13 -20.60 9.35
N PHE A 119 -27.71 -19.56 8.74
CA PHE A 119 -29.04 -19.58 8.16
C PHE A 119 -29.05 -19.50 6.63
N LEU A 120 -27.95 -19.94 5.97
CA LEU A 120 -27.72 -19.75 4.51
C LEU A 120 -28.84 -20.34 3.66
N GLU A 121 -29.29 -21.55 3.96
CA GLU A 121 -30.39 -22.22 3.23
C GLU A 121 -31.70 -21.45 3.37
N ASP A 122 -32.04 -21.03 4.60
CA ASP A 122 -33.24 -20.26 4.86
C ASP A 122 -33.21 -18.90 4.17
N ILE A 123 -32.07 -18.21 4.19
CA ILE A 123 -31.87 -16.91 3.54
C ILE A 123 -31.99 -17.06 2.02
N ASN A 124 -31.40 -18.10 1.44
CA ASN A 124 -31.50 -18.38 0.00
C ASN A 124 -32.93 -18.68 -0.45
N ASN A 125 -33.70 -19.39 0.37
CA ASN A 125 -35.11 -19.71 0.08
C ASN A 125 -36.04 -18.49 0.15
N ARG A 126 -35.64 -17.42 0.85
CA ARG A 126 -36.42 -16.17 1.00
C ARG A 126 -35.70 -14.93 0.46
N GLN A 127 -34.92 -15.09 -0.60
CA GLN A 127 -34.22 -13.98 -1.26
C GLN A 127 -35.15 -12.82 -1.58
N GLY A 128 -34.78 -11.59 -1.22
CA GLY A 128 -35.55 -10.37 -1.42
C GLY A 128 -36.68 -10.14 -0.42
N SER A 129 -36.96 -11.10 0.49
CA SER A 129 -38.01 -10.97 1.54
C SER A 129 -37.45 -11.29 2.93
N PRO A 130 -36.57 -10.43 3.49
CA PRO A 130 -35.95 -10.65 4.77
C PRO A 130 -36.96 -10.70 5.90
N VAL A 131 -36.78 -11.63 6.85
CA VAL A 131 -37.54 -11.69 8.10
C VAL A 131 -36.97 -10.68 9.13
N ILE A 132 -37.71 -10.46 10.21
CA ILE A 132 -37.31 -9.47 11.22
C ILE A 132 -35.90 -9.73 11.81
N TRP A 133 -35.52 -11.00 11.99
CA TRP A 133 -34.20 -11.38 12.53
C TRP A 133 -33.06 -11.08 11.54
N ASP A 134 -33.32 -11.23 10.23
CA ASP A 134 -32.39 -10.87 9.17
C ASP A 134 -32.08 -9.38 9.22
N ILE A 135 -33.12 -8.56 9.45
CA ILE A 135 -33.00 -7.10 9.57
C ILE A 135 -32.24 -6.73 10.85
N VAL A 136 -32.59 -7.33 11.96
CA VAL A 136 -31.95 -7.05 13.28
C VAL A 136 -30.45 -7.38 13.23
N PHE A 137 -30.08 -8.60 12.81
CA PHE A 137 -28.68 -9.00 12.76
C PHE A 137 -27.90 -8.31 11.64
N GLY A 138 -28.56 -7.96 10.53
CA GLY A 138 -27.95 -7.18 9.46
C GLY A 138 -27.59 -5.74 9.90
N ILE A 139 -28.52 -5.04 10.57
CA ILE A 139 -28.26 -3.71 11.14
C ILE A 139 -27.18 -3.82 12.22
N LEU A 140 -27.28 -4.82 13.11
CA LEU A 140 -26.33 -5.02 14.20
C LEU A 140 -24.93 -5.25 13.65
N LEU A 141 -24.77 -6.12 12.64
CA LEU A 141 -23.48 -6.35 11.97
C LEU A 141 -22.94 -5.06 11.37
N THR A 142 -23.75 -4.29 10.66
CA THR A 142 -23.32 -3.04 10.03
C THR A 142 -22.82 -2.02 11.07
N VAL A 143 -23.55 -1.83 12.16
CA VAL A 143 -23.20 -0.90 13.24
C VAL A 143 -21.92 -1.38 13.95
N LEU A 144 -21.85 -2.67 14.28
CA LEU A 144 -20.68 -3.24 14.95
C LEU A 144 -19.44 -3.21 14.04
N LEU A 145 -19.59 -3.42 12.74
CA LEU A 145 -18.48 -3.31 11.79
C LEU A 145 -17.95 -1.88 11.72
N LEU A 146 -18.82 -0.87 11.62
CA LEU A 146 -18.40 0.54 11.60
C LEU A 146 -17.72 0.92 12.92
N GLU A 147 -18.25 0.46 14.07
CA GLU A 147 -17.61 0.69 15.37
C GLU A 147 -16.25 -0.03 15.48
N ALA A 148 -16.14 -1.25 14.99
CA ALA A 148 -14.89 -2.00 14.95
C ALA A 148 -13.84 -1.27 14.09
N ALA A 149 -14.22 -0.78 12.91
CA ALA A 149 -13.36 0.00 12.05
C ALA A 149 -12.91 1.32 12.72
N ARG A 150 -13.81 2.00 13.46
CA ARG A 150 -13.46 3.20 14.24
C ARG A 150 -12.41 2.92 15.32
N ARG A 151 -12.50 1.77 15.99
CA ARG A 151 -11.55 1.39 17.06
C ARG A 151 -10.15 1.10 16.53
N THR A 152 -10.05 0.52 15.33
CA THR A 152 -8.78 0.09 14.71
C THR A 152 -8.21 1.15 13.78
N ILE A 153 -8.91 1.46 12.71
CA ILE A 153 -8.45 2.28 11.58
C ILE A 153 -8.65 3.78 11.86
N GLY A 154 -9.60 4.11 12.76
CA GLY A 154 -9.97 5.49 13.04
C GLY A 154 -11.33 5.90 12.43
N PRO A 155 -11.72 7.17 12.57
CA PRO A 155 -13.08 7.60 12.27
C PRO A 155 -13.36 7.82 10.79
N ALA A 156 -12.34 7.98 9.92
CA ALA A 156 -12.54 8.40 8.54
C ALA A 156 -13.43 7.42 7.74
N LEU A 157 -13.07 6.14 7.70
CA LEU A 157 -13.83 5.13 6.97
C LEU A 157 -15.27 4.94 7.51
N PRO A 158 -15.49 4.83 8.83
CA PRO A 158 -16.85 4.80 9.40
C PRO A 158 -17.68 6.02 9.07
N VAL A 159 -17.12 7.22 9.08
CA VAL A 159 -17.83 8.46 8.72
C VAL A 159 -18.25 8.41 7.25
N ILE A 160 -17.35 8.05 6.34
CA ILE A 160 -17.66 7.90 4.92
C ILE A 160 -18.72 6.81 4.71
N GLY A 161 -18.57 5.63 5.33
CA GLY A 161 -19.56 4.55 5.27
C GLY A 161 -20.93 4.98 5.77
N THR A 162 -20.97 5.69 6.91
CA THR A 162 -22.23 6.24 7.46
C THR A 162 -22.86 7.30 6.55
N PHE A 163 -22.03 8.15 5.93
CA PHE A 163 -22.50 9.12 4.92
C PHE A 163 -23.17 8.40 3.73
N PHE A 164 -22.55 7.37 3.18
CA PHE A 164 -23.12 6.61 2.07
C PHE A 164 -24.41 5.88 2.48
N ILE A 165 -24.47 5.31 3.69
CA ILE A 165 -25.70 4.70 4.23
C ILE A 165 -26.80 5.77 4.35
N ALA A 166 -26.49 6.91 4.97
CA ALA A 166 -27.46 8.00 5.11
C ALA A 166 -27.96 8.49 3.74
N TYR A 167 -27.04 8.59 2.76
CA TYR A 167 -27.38 9.00 1.40
C TYR A 167 -28.33 8.02 0.70
N CYS A 168 -28.22 6.71 0.97
CA CYS A 168 -29.16 5.72 0.48
C CYS A 168 -30.63 6.01 0.87
N PHE A 169 -30.84 6.52 2.08
CA PHE A 169 -32.19 6.80 2.60
C PHE A 169 -32.64 8.24 2.36
N LEU A 170 -31.71 9.19 2.36
CA LEU A 170 -31.98 10.61 2.20
C LEU A 170 -31.95 11.07 0.74
N GLY A 171 -31.46 10.23 -0.17
CA GLY A 171 -31.32 10.53 -1.61
C GLY A 171 -32.54 11.12 -2.29
N PRO A 172 -33.79 10.63 -2.01
CA PRO A 172 -35.02 11.21 -2.60
C PRO A 172 -35.29 12.66 -2.17
N TYR A 173 -34.69 13.14 -1.11
CA TYR A 173 -34.89 14.50 -0.56
C TYR A 173 -33.77 15.46 -0.97
N MET A 174 -32.80 14.99 -1.78
CA MET A 174 -31.68 15.80 -2.23
C MET A 174 -32.07 16.67 -3.44
N PRO A 175 -31.31 17.75 -3.72
CA PRO A 175 -31.49 18.55 -4.95
C PRO A 175 -31.35 17.69 -6.22
N ASP A 176 -32.07 18.05 -7.29
CA ASP A 176 -32.18 17.25 -8.53
C ASP A 176 -30.86 16.75 -9.10
N ILE A 177 -29.80 17.56 -9.03
CA ILE A 177 -28.46 17.22 -9.57
C ILE A 177 -27.83 16.03 -8.83
N ILE A 178 -28.15 15.88 -7.53
CA ILE A 178 -27.61 14.84 -6.66
C ILE A 178 -28.73 13.94 -6.11
N ALA A 179 -29.94 14.01 -6.68
CA ALA A 179 -31.06 13.22 -6.23
C ALA A 179 -30.83 11.73 -6.55
N PHE A 180 -31.07 10.89 -5.56
CA PHE A 180 -31.02 9.43 -5.72
C PHE A 180 -32.38 8.83 -5.36
N LYS A 181 -32.82 7.84 -6.11
CA LYS A 181 -34.16 7.22 -5.92
C LYS A 181 -34.40 6.60 -4.55
N GLY A 182 -33.34 6.44 -3.75
CA GLY A 182 -33.39 5.84 -2.43
C GLY A 182 -33.53 4.30 -2.46
N THR A 183 -33.55 3.71 -1.28
CA THR A 183 -33.75 2.28 -1.09
C THR A 183 -34.61 1.99 0.14
N SER A 184 -35.30 0.84 0.16
CA SER A 184 -35.98 0.36 1.36
C SER A 184 -35.01 -0.31 2.33
N LEU A 185 -35.36 -0.34 3.63
CA LEU A 185 -34.54 -1.00 4.64
C LEU A 185 -34.31 -2.49 4.30
N ASN A 186 -35.33 -3.20 3.83
CA ASN A 186 -35.23 -4.59 3.46
C ASN A 186 -34.22 -4.80 2.31
N ARG A 187 -34.31 -3.97 1.28
CA ARG A 187 -33.38 -4.03 0.16
C ARG A 187 -31.96 -3.66 0.58
N PHE A 188 -31.79 -2.65 1.44
CA PHE A 188 -30.49 -2.29 1.98
C PHE A 188 -29.85 -3.44 2.77
N VAL A 189 -30.59 -4.03 3.74
CA VAL A 189 -30.07 -5.14 4.55
C VAL A 189 -29.78 -6.35 3.68
N GLY A 190 -30.66 -6.69 2.75
CA GLY A 190 -30.44 -7.78 1.80
C GLY A 190 -29.16 -7.62 1.01
N GLN A 191 -28.91 -6.43 0.47
CA GLN A 191 -27.68 -6.10 -0.28
C GLN A 191 -26.44 -6.11 0.61
N MET A 192 -26.51 -5.53 1.82
CA MET A 192 -25.34 -5.33 2.67
C MET A 192 -24.88 -6.61 3.38
N THR A 193 -25.82 -7.42 3.87
CA THR A 193 -25.50 -8.49 4.82
C THR A 193 -25.98 -9.88 4.43
N MET A 194 -26.79 -10.00 3.38
CA MET A 194 -27.37 -11.28 2.92
C MET A 194 -26.97 -11.64 1.50
N SER A 195 -26.05 -10.89 0.92
CA SER A 195 -25.48 -11.14 -0.39
C SER A 195 -23.97 -11.01 -0.35
N THR A 196 -23.33 -11.39 -1.44
CA THR A 196 -21.89 -11.23 -1.65
C THR A 196 -21.53 -9.92 -2.35
N GLU A 197 -22.40 -8.92 -2.31
CA GLU A 197 -22.21 -7.62 -2.99
C GLU A 197 -22.02 -6.44 -2.02
N GLY A 198 -22.17 -6.67 -0.72
CA GLY A 198 -21.98 -5.66 0.33
C GLY A 198 -20.78 -5.97 1.22
N ILE A 199 -21.03 -6.15 2.52
CA ILE A 199 -20.01 -6.45 3.52
C ILE A 199 -19.21 -7.72 3.17
N TYR A 200 -19.89 -8.73 2.65
CA TYR A 200 -19.27 -9.98 2.19
C TYR A 200 -18.84 -9.95 0.73
N GLY A 201 -18.62 -8.77 0.15
CA GLY A 201 -18.24 -8.57 -1.24
C GLY A 201 -16.81 -8.99 -1.58
N ILE A 202 -16.43 -8.74 -2.82
CA ILE A 202 -15.11 -9.05 -3.38
C ILE A 202 -13.96 -8.56 -2.49
N PRO A 203 -13.97 -7.35 -1.89
CA PRO A 203 -12.88 -6.91 -1.05
C PRO A 203 -12.63 -7.81 0.17
N LEU A 204 -13.71 -8.28 0.81
CA LEU A 204 -13.59 -9.20 1.94
C LEU A 204 -13.18 -10.60 1.49
N ASP A 205 -13.59 -11.04 0.30
CA ASP A 205 -13.17 -12.31 -0.27
C ASP A 205 -11.66 -12.38 -0.46
N VAL A 206 -11.11 -11.41 -1.18
CA VAL A 206 -9.66 -11.30 -1.41
C VAL A 206 -8.90 -11.18 -0.07
N SER A 207 -9.46 -10.44 0.89
CA SER A 207 -8.93 -10.34 2.25
C SER A 207 -8.84 -11.71 2.92
N ALA A 208 -9.89 -12.51 2.78
CA ALA A 208 -10.04 -13.81 3.42
C ALA A 208 -9.27 -14.94 2.73
N THR A 209 -9.06 -14.87 1.44
CA THR A 209 -8.42 -15.94 0.66
C THR A 209 -6.94 -15.68 0.43
N ILE A 210 -6.59 -14.51 -0.10
CA ILE A 210 -5.25 -14.20 -0.59
C ILE A 210 -4.47 -13.35 0.41
N VAL A 211 -5.01 -12.17 0.75
CA VAL A 211 -4.27 -11.14 1.48
C VAL A 211 -3.79 -11.62 2.84
N PHE A 212 -4.61 -12.41 3.55
CA PHE A 212 -4.21 -12.95 4.85
C PHE A 212 -2.89 -13.72 4.78
N LEU A 213 -2.72 -14.57 3.78
CA LEU A 213 -1.52 -15.39 3.63
C LEU A 213 -0.29 -14.54 3.31
N PHE A 214 -0.45 -13.50 2.49
CA PHE A 214 0.66 -12.59 2.18
C PHE A 214 1.06 -11.72 3.37
N VAL A 215 0.08 -11.22 4.15
CA VAL A 215 0.35 -10.48 5.40
C VAL A 215 1.01 -11.39 6.44
N LEU A 216 0.57 -12.63 6.53
CA LEU A 216 1.19 -13.64 7.40
C LEU A 216 2.62 -13.95 6.96
N PHE A 217 2.85 -14.16 5.66
CA PHE A 217 4.18 -14.36 5.09
C PHE A 217 5.11 -13.18 5.42
N GLY A 218 4.63 -11.95 5.24
CA GLY A 218 5.38 -10.74 5.59
C GLY A 218 5.75 -10.67 7.07
N ALA A 219 4.77 -10.90 7.96
CA ALA A 219 4.99 -10.91 9.41
C ALA A 219 5.98 -12.00 9.85
N MET A 220 5.93 -13.19 9.24
CA MET A 220 6.88 -14.26 9.51
C MET A 220 8.27 -13.93 9.00
N LEU A 221 8.39 -13.34 7.82
CA LEU A 221 9.67 -12.95 7.23
C LEU A 221 10.35 -11.83 8.03
N ASP A 222 9.59 -10.84 8.49
CA ASP A 222 10.07 -9.79 9.39
C ASP A 222 10.54 -10.38 10.73
N LYS A 223 9.74 -11.27 11.33
CA LYS A 223 10.09 -11.93 12.59
C LYS A 223 11.32 -12.84 12.46
N ALA A 224 11.56 -13.41 11.28
CA ALA A 224 12.80 -14.14 10.96
C ALA A 224 14.04 -13.23 10.90
N GLY A 225 13.85 -11.91 10.66
CA GLY A 225 14.92 -10.91 10.60
C GLY A 225 15.33 -10.48 9.20
N ALA A 226 14.49 -10.73 8.20
CA ALA A 226 14.77 -10.41 6.80
C ALA A 226 14.88 -8.90 6.54
N GLY A 227 14.07 -8.06 7.21
CA GLY A 227 14.11 -6.60 7.02
C GLY A 227 15.49 -6.01 7.25
N HIS A 228 16.13 -6.35 8.38
CA HIS A 228 17.51 -5.92 8.66
C HIS A 228 18.52 -6.44 7.62
N TYR A 229 18.35 -7.68 7.17
CA TYR A 229 19.21 -8.27 6.13
C TYR A 229 19.10 -7.50 4.80
N PHE A 230 17.88 -7.15 4.35
CA PHE A 230 17.68 -6.41 3.11
C PHE A 230 18.36 -5.04 3.14
N ILE A 231 18.29 -4.32 4.26
CA ILE A 231 18.98 -3.04 4.42
C ILE A 231 20.51 -3.22 4.38
N GLN A 232 21.06 -4.21 5.06
CA GLN A 232 22.49 -4.49 5.05
C GLN A 232 22.98 -4.90 3.67
N LEU A 233 22.22 -5.70 2.95
CA LEU A 233 22.53 -6.12 1.57
C LEU A 233 22.51 -4.91 0.63
N ALA A 234 21.46 -4.07 0.71
CA ALA A 234 21.37 -2.85 -0.07
C ALA A 234 22.53 -1.88 0.22
N LEU A 235 22.91 -1.73 1.50
CA LEU A 235 24.04 -0.89 1.89
C LEU A 235 25.36 -1.41 1.35
N SER A 236 25.56 -2.73 1.34
CA SER A 236 26.79 -3.35 0.80
C SER A 236 26.96 -3.14 -0.71
N LEU A 237 25.84 -3.06 -1.44
CA LEU A 237 25.80 -2.83 -2.89
C LEU A 237 25.91 -1.34 -3.26
N LEU A 238 25.13 -0.52 -2.62
CA LEU A 238 24.85 0.86 -3.03
C LEU A 238 25.55 1.91 -2.19
N GLY A 239 26.01 1.56 -1.01
CA GLY A 239 26.54 2.53 -0.03
C GLY A 239 27.76 3.32 -0.50
N ARG A 240 28.56 2.78 -1.45
CA ARG A 240 29.74 3.43 -2.03
C ARG A 240 29.42 4.57 -3.00
N PHE A 241 28.22 4.54 -3.59
CA PHE A 241 27.85 5.53 -4.58
C PHE A 241 27.53 6.89 -3.92
N LYS A 242 27.52 7.95 -4.71
CA LYS A 242 27.12 9.29 -4.28
C LYS A 242 25.69 9.23 -3.76
N GLY A 243 25.47 9.66 -2.50
CA GLY A 243 24.19 9.47 -1.81
C GLY A 243 23.86 8.01 -1.50
N GLY A 244 24.89 7.14 -1.37
CA GLY A 244 24.75 5.70 -1.18
C GLY A 244 23.80 5.27 -0.07
N PRO A 245 23.86 5.85 1.12
CA PRO A 245 22.92 5.55 2.20
C PRO A 245 21.44 5.78 1.82
N ALA A 246 21.12 6.87 1.09
CA ALA A 246 19.76 7.10 0.62
C ALA A 246 19.34 6.06 -0.45
N LYS A 247 20.25 5.67 -1.35
CA LYS A 247 20.00 4.60 -2.31
C LYS A 247 19.76 3.25 -1.63
N ALA A 248 20.56 2.95 -0.60
CA ALA A 248 20.38 1.74 0.19
C ALA A 248 19.05 1.75 0.97
N ALA A 249 18.65 2.92 1.49
CA ALA A 249 17.36 3.11 2.10
C ALA A 249 16.22 2.83 1.11
N ILE A 250 16.26 3.40 -0.10
CA ILE A 250 15.26 3.21 -1.14
C ILE A 250 15.12 1.72 -1.51
N MET A 251 16.25 1.03 -1.71
CA MET A 251 16.22 -0.40 -2.06
C MET A 251 15.73 -1.26 -0.88
N GLY A 252 16.24 -1.02 0.33
CA GLY A 252 15.85 -1.77 1.53
C GLY A 252 14.40 -1.56 1.92
N SER A 253 13.95 -0.31 1.94
CA SER A 253 12.57 0.07 2.22
C SER A 253 11.61 -0.43 1.13
N GLY A 254 12.01 -0.39 -0.14
CA GLY A 254 11.23 -0.95 -1.23
C GLY A 254 10.99 -2.45 -1.11
N LEU A 255 12.04 -3.21 -0.79
CA LEU A 255 11.93 -4.67 -0.60
C LEU A 255 11.07 -5.06 0.61
N THR A 256 11.13 -4.29 1.69
CA THR A 256 10.28 -4.53 2.86
C THR A 256 8.86 -4.00 2.65
N GLY A 257 8.71 -2.83 2.04
CA GLY A 257 7.44 -2.18 1.73
C GLY A 257 6.55 -2.99 0.80
N MET A 258 7.15 -3.63 -0.20
CA MET A 258 6.49 -4.58 -1.09
C MET A 258 5.77 -5.71 -0.33
N ILE A 259 6.33 -6.13 0.80
CA ILE A 259 5.82 -7.24 1.62
C ILE A 259 4.87 -6.73 2.69
N SER A 260 5.15 -5.58 3.31
CA SER A 260 4.37 -5.06 4.43
C SER A 260 2.98 -4.55 4.01
N GLY A 261 2.86 -3.98 2.80
CA GLY A 261 1.61 -3.42 2.29
C GLY A 261 1.10 -2.17 3.01
N SER A 262 1.87 -1.60 3.95
CA SER A 262 1.60 -0.35 4.66
C SER A 262 2.86 0.53 4.67
N SER A 263 2.73 1.76 4.19
CA SER A 263 3.80 2.77 4.20
C SER A 263 4.27 3.07 5.62
N ILE A 264 3.34 3.25 6.57
CA ILE A 264 3.65 3.60 7.96
C ILE A 264 4.34 2.46 8.69
N ALA A 265 3.83 1.23 8.58
CA ALA A 265 4.48 0.06 9.17
C ALA A 265 5.89 -0.15 8.61
N ASN A 266 6.08 0.08 7.30
CA ASN A 266 7.38 0.00 6.67
C ASN A 266 8.35 1.09 7.18
N ILE A 267 7.90 2.35 7.29
CA ILE A 267 8.70 3.44 7.86
C ILE A 267 9.16 3.14 9.28
N VAL A 268 8.30 2.57 10.12
CA VAL A 268 8.67 2.21 11.49
C VAL A 268 9.70 1.07 11.50
N THR A 269 9.61 0.14 10.57
CA THR A 269 10.54 -0.99 10.49
C THR A 269 11.90 -0.57 9.90
N THR A 270 11.90 0.11 8.75
CA THR A 270 13.13 0.47 8.01
C THR A 270 13.67 1.84 8.38
N GLY A 271 12.81 2.83 8.54
CA GLY A 271 13.17 4.22 8.77
C GLY A 271 13.94 4.44 10.09
N THR A 272 13.70 3.57 11.09
CA THR A 272 14.48 3.59 12.35
C THR A 272 15.98 3.36 12.13
N PHE A 273 16.37 2.70 11.04
CA PHE A 273 17.76 2.48 10.64
C PHE A 273 18.21 3.41 9.53
N THR A 274 17.37 3.60 8.52
CA THR A 274 17.71 4.32 7.29
C THR A 274 17.77 5.82 7.48
N ILE A 275 16.85 6.42 8.24
CA ILE A 275 16.81 7.87 8.50
C ILE A 275 18.05 8.32 9.29
N PRO A 276 18.43 7.70 10.42
CA PRO A 276 19.67 8.04 11.11
C PRO A 276 20.91 7.85 10.25
N MET A 277 20.95 6.81 9.43
CA MET A 277 22.04 6.52 8.51
C MET A 277 22.20 7.63 7.46
N MET A 278 21.11 8.11 6.86
CA MET A 278 21.13 9.24 5.92
C MET A 278 21.56 10.55 6.58
N LYS A 279 21.07 10.83 7.79
CA LYS A 279 21.47 12.02 8.58
C LYS A 279 22.96 12.02 8.89
N LYS A 280 23.52 10.87 9.24
CA LYS A 280 24.96 10.73 9.56
C LYS A 280 25.87 11.12 8.38
N VAL A 281 25.45 10.92 7.14
CA VAL A 281 26.23 11.30 5.96
C VAL A 281 25.93 12.72 5.46
N GLY A 282 25.06 13.47 6.14
CA GLY A 282 24.83 14.89 5.87
C GLY A 282 23.50 15.23 5.20
N TYR A 283 22.56 14.30 5.08
CA TYR A 283 21.19 14.65 4.66
C TYR A 283 20.49 15.45 5.77
N PRO A 284 19.83 16.57 5.43
CA PRO A 284 18.92 17.26 6.35
C PRO A 284 17.81 16.32 6.83
N SER A 285 17.37 16.47 8.08
CA SER A 285 16.35 15.61 8.70
C SER A 285 15.08 15.48 7.85
N THR A 286 14.57 16.60 7.32
CA THR A 286 13.38 16.63 6.46
C THR A 286 13.58 15.83 5.17
N LYS A 287 14.75 15.95 4.52
CA LYS A 287 15.05 15.22 3.28
C LYS A 287 15.28 13.74 3.52
N ALA A 288 15.95 13.37 4.63
CA ALA A 288 16.13 11.97 5.00
C ALA A 288 14.78 11.29 5.27
N ALA A 289 13.90 11.96 6.01
CA ALA A 289 12.54 11.49 6.25
C ALA A 289 11.74 11.37 4.94
N ALA A 290 11.79 12.37 4.08
CA ALA A 290 11.07 12.39 2.80
C ALA A 290 11.50 11.27 1.83
N VAL A 291 12.79 10.94 1.78
CA VAL A 291 13.28 9.79 0.99
C VAL A 291 12.70 8.47 1.52
N GLU A 292 12.64 8.30 2.82
CA GLU A 292 12.06 7.10 3.44
C GLU A 292 10.55 7.01 3.20
N VAL A 293 9.83 8.14 3.31
CA VAL A 293 8.39 8.22 2.98
C VAL A 293 8.16 7.75 1.55
N ALA A 294 8.82 8.39 0.58
CA ALA A 294 8.68 8.06 -0.83
C ALA A 294 9.03 6.59 -1.16
N ALA A 295 10.10 6.06 -0.54
CA ALA A 295 10.51 4.68 -0.73
C ALA A 295 9.50 3.68 -0.15
N SER A 296 8.92 4.00 1.00
CA SER A 296 7.93 3.16 1.67
C SER A 296 6.59 3.15 0.94
N THR A 297 6.19 4.29 0.41
CA THR A 297 4.97 4.46 -0.38
C THR A 297 5.06 3.72 -1.70
N ASP A 298 6.14 3.94 -2.47
CA ASP A 298 6.40 3.21 -3.71
C ASP A 298 6.53 1.68 -3.49
N GLY A 299 6.91 1.22 -2.29
CA GLY A 299 6.96 -0.20 -1.94
C GLY A 299 5.66 -0.93 -2.23
N GLN A 300 4.53 -0.28 -1.96
CA GLN A 300 3.20 -0.84 -2.20
C GLN A 300 2.85 -0.97 -3.70
N LEU A 301 3.57 -0.25 -4.58
CA LEU A 301 3.42 -0.35 -6.03
C LEU A 301 4.33 -1.41 -6.64
N ALA A 302 5.34 -1.89 -5.91
CA ALA A 302 6.40 -2.72 -6.45
C ALA A 302 5.98 -4.19 -6.61
N PRO A 303 5.98 -4.72 -7.85
CA PRO A 303 5.82 -6.16 -8.03
C PRO A 303 6.93 -6.94 -7.32
N PRO A 304 6.68 -8.18 -6.86
CA PRO A 304 5.54 -9.04 -7.20
C PRO A 304 4.37 -9.03 -6.21
N ILE A 305 4.48 -8.45 -5.02
CA ILE A 305 3.45 -8.57 -3.98
C ILE A 305 2.53 -7.35 -3.98
N MET A 306 3.07 -6.13 -4.09
CA MET A 306 2.31 -4.89 -4.30
C MET A 306 1.27 -4.57 -3.22
N GLY A 307 1.39 -5.13 -2.02
CA GLY A 307 0.39 -4.99 -0.96
C GLY A 307 -0.97 -5.63 -1.29
N ALA A 308 -1.97 -5.40 -0.44
CA ALA A 308 -3.28 -6.05 -0.52
C ALA A 308 -4.13 -5.60 -1.73
N ALA A 309 -4.01 -4.34 -2.13
CA ALA A 309 -4.85 -3.74 -3.16
C ALA A 309 -4.65 -4.38 -4.55
N ALA A 310 -3.44 -4.82 -4.88
CA ALA A 310 -3.16 -5.42 -6.18
C ALA A 310 -3.91 -6.75 -6.43
N PHE A 311 -4.15 -7.52 -5.37
CA PHE A 311 -4.97 -8.73 -5.47
C PHE A 311 -6.45 -8.38 -5.72
N ILE A 312 -6.94 -7.31 -5.12
CA ILE A 312 -8.30 -6.81 -5.36
C ILE A 312 -8.43 -6.26 -6.78
N ILE A 313 -7.36 -5.67 -7.36
CA ILE A 313 -7.32 -5.28 -8.78
C ILE A 313 -7.56 -6.51 -9.67
N ALA A 314 -6.85 -7.60 -9.41
CA ALA A 314 -6.97 -8.82 -10.19
C ALA A 314 -8.43 -9.35 -10.25
N GLU A 315 -9.12 -9.34 -9.11
CA GLU A 315 -10.52 -9.75 -9.00
C GLU A 315 -11.49 -8.76 -9.65
N TYR A 316 -11.31 -7.46 -9.44
CA TYR A 316 -12.17 -6.45 -10.05
C TYR A 316 -12.04 -6.39 -11.58
N VAL A 317 -10.83 -6.58 -12.10
CA VAL A 317 -10.57 -6.62 -13.54
C VAL A 317 -10.86 -8.00 -14.13
N ASN A 318 -11.03 -9.02 -13.29
CA ASN A 318 -11.23 -10.43 -13.64
C ASN A 318 -10.10 -10.98 -14.53
N VAL A 319 -8.87 -10.83 -14.05
CA VAL A 319 -7.67 -11.33 -14.73
C VAL A 319 -6.77 -12.09 -13.75
N PRO A 320 -5.95 -13.03 -14.24
CA PRO A 320 -4.94 -13.65 -13.39
C PRO A 320 -3.99 -12.61 -12.78
N TYR A 321 -3.57 -12.81 -11.54
CA TYR A 321 -2.71 -11.86 -10.82
C TYR A 321 -1.41 -11.52 -11.56
N ILE A 322 -0.87 -12.45 -12.34
CA ILE A 322 0.33 -12.22 -13.17
C ILE A 322 0.14 -11.07 -14.18
N GLU A 323 -1.08 -10.84 -14.67
CA GLU A 323 -1.35 -9.73 -15.59
C GLU A 323 -1.30 -8.38 -14.85
N VAL A 324 -1.71 -8.33 -13.58
CA VAL A 324 -1.53 -7.15 -12.72
C VAL A 324 -0.05 -6.88 -12.47
N ILE A 325 0.74 -7.93 -12.16
CA ILE A 325 2.19 -7.82 -12.01
C ILE A 325 2.84 -7.22 -13.27
N LYS A 326 2.48 -7.73 -14.45
CA LYS A 326 3.00 -7.20 -15.73
C LYS A 326 2.63 -5.73 -15.94
N ALA A 327 1.35 -5.41 -15.75
CA ALA A 327 0.86 -4.05 -15.94
C ALA A 327 1.52 -3.04 -14.99
N ALA A 328 1.80 -3.44 -13.76
CA ALA A 328 2.44 -2.58 -12.77
C ALA A 328 3.97 -2.49 -12.94
N ALA A 329 4.62 -3.43 -13.63
CA ALA A 329 6.08 -3.56 -13.63
C ALA A 329 6.78 -2.30 -14.18
N VAL A 330 6.41 -1.83 -15.37
CA VAL A 330 7.07 -0.67 -15.99
C VAL A 330 6.85 0.60 -15.16
N PRO A 331 5.61 0.98 -14.77
CA PRO A 331 5.39 2.18 -13.98
C PRO A 331 6.09 2.14 -12.62
N ALA A 332 6.01 1.02 -11.89
CA ALA A 332 6.61 0.88 -10.58
C ALA A 332 8.14 0.99 -10.62
N PHE A 333 8.79 0.21 -11.48
CA PHE A 333 10.25 0.26 -11.59
C PHE A 333 10.76 1.57 -12.18
N ALA A 334 10.01 2.25 -13.07
CA ALA A 334 10.33 3.58 -13.53
C ALA A 334 10.23 4.62 -12.40
N SER A 335 9.23 4.50 -11.50
CA SER A 335 9.14 5.33 -10.29
C SER A 335 10.33 5.13 -9.37
N TYR A 336 10.71 3.88 -9.06
CA TYR A 336 11.90 3.59 -8.27
C TYR A 336 13.18 4.12 -8.90
N ALA A 337 13.40 3.90 -10.20
CA ALA A 337 14.55 4.42 -10.91
C ALA A 337 14.64 5.95 -10.78
N ALA A 338 13.51 6.65 -10.87
CA ALA A 338 13.46 8.09 -10.68
C ALA A 338 13.74 8.49 -9.22
N LEU A 339 13.30 7.73 -8.22
CA LEU A 339 13.64 8.00 -6.82
C LEU A 339 15.15 7.81 -6.54
N PHE A 340 15.75 6.76 -7.11
CA PHE A 340 17.20 6.60 -7.12
C PHE A 340 17.91 7.80 -7.74
N TYR A 341 17.38 8.30 -8.84
CA TYR A 341 17.92 9.48 -9.51
C TYR A 341 17.73 10.74 -8.68
N ILE A 342 16.57 10.97 -8.06
CA ILE A 342 16.33 12.09 -7.13
C ILE A 342 17.31 12.04 -5.95
N SER A 343 17.56 10.87 -5.38
CA SER A 343 18.55 10.71 -4.31
C SER A 343 19.97 11.09 -4.76
N HIS A 344 20.30 10.83 -6.03
CA HIS A 344 21.56 11.24 -6.64
C HIS A 344 21.64 12.77 -6.87
N ILE A 345 20.56 13.38 -7.36
CA ILE A 345 20.44 14.83 -7.50
C ILE A 345 20.62 15.51 -6.14
N GLU A 346 19.88 15.06 -5.12
CA GLU A 346 19.96 15.64 -3.78
C GLU A 346 21.36 15.53 -3.16
N ALA A 347 22.00 14.36 -3.30
CA ALA A 347 23.38 14.17 -2.89
C ALA A 347 24.35 15.11 -3.66
N SER A 348 24.03 15.40 -4.92
CA SER A 348 24.83 16.32 -5.74
C SER A 348 24.69 17.75 -5.30
N LYS A 349 23.46 18.21 -5.02
CA LYS A 349 23.18 19.55 -4.50
C LYS A 349 23.83 19.79 -3.14
N LEU A 350 23.86 18.77 -2.28
CA LEU A 350 24.38 18.84 -0.91
C LEU A 350 25.88 18.52 -0.82
N GLY A 351 26.51 18.07 -1.89
CA GLY A 351 27.93 17.67 -1.88
C GLY A 351 28.19 16.36 -1.11
N ILE A 352 27.18 15.54 -0.88
CA ILE A 352 27.28 14.29 -0.10
C ILE A 352 28.03 13.24 -0.93
N LYS A 353 29.03 12.64 -0.32
CA LYS A 353 29.81 11.51 -0.88
C LYS A 353 29.20 10.18 -0.45
N GLY A 354 29.65 9.07 -1.07
CA GLY A 354 29.36 7.73 -0.61
C GLY A 354 30.17 7.35 0.64
N LEU A 355 29.77 6.24 1.28
CA LEU A 355 30.51 5.67 2.41
C LEU A 355 31.86 5.11 1.98
N THR A 356 32.83 5.11 2.89
CA THR A 356 34.14 4.52 2.66
C THR A 356 34.08 2.99 2.72
N LYS A 357 35.03 2.30 2.07
CA LYS A 357 35.08 0.83 2.09
C LYS A 357 35.12 0.22 3.49
N LYS A 358 35.64 0.96 4.48
CA LYS A 358 35.72 0.51 5.88
C LYS A 358 34.38 0.55 6.60
N GLU A 359 33.46 1.39 6.15
CA GLU A 359 32.13 1.57 6.72
C GLU A 359 31.08 0.65 6.08
N LEU A 360 31.44 -0.01 4.97
CA LEU A 360 30.52 -0.87 4.23
C LEU A 360 30.58 -2.31 4.69
N PRO A 361 29.44 -3.00 4.83
CA PRO A 361 29.42 -4.44 4.98
C PRO A 361 30.04 -5.13 3.76
N LEU A 362 30.75 -6.24 3.97
CA LEU A 362 31.29 -7.04 2.88
C LEU A 362 30.16 -7.75 2.11
N PHE A 363 29.99 -7.43 0.84
CA PHE A 363 28.89 -7.92 0.02
C PHE A 363 28.68 -9.45 0.08
N PHE A 364 29.70 -10.22 -0.25
CA PHE A 364 29.58 -11.69 -0.26
C PHE A 364 29.29 -12.27 1.14
N ARG A 365 29.88 -11.70 2.19
CA ARG A 365 29.61 -12.12 3.57
C ARG A 365 28.19 -11.81 3.99
N THR A 366 27.68 -10.64 3.61
CA THR A 366 26.30 -10.22 3.88
C THR A 366 25.32 -11.08 3.08
N LEU A 367 25.57 -11.26 1.78
CA LEU A 367 24.74 -12.07 0.90
C LEU A 367 24.60 -13.52 1.41
N LEU A 368 25.72 -14.18 1.68
CA LEU A 368 25.72 -15.58 2.15
C LEU A 368 25.13 -15.71 3.56
N GLY A 369 25.33 -14.70 4.42
CA GLY A 369 24.82 -14.71 5.79
C GLY A 369 23.29 -14.68 5.88
N GLY A 370 22.60 -14.18 4.86
CA GLY A 370 21.13 -14.08 4.85
C GLY A 370 20.46 -14.70 3.62
N LEU A 371 21.18 -15.50 2.85
CA LEU A 371 20.65 -16.13 1.62
C LEU A 371 19.38 -16.94 1.88
N HIS A 372 19.26 -17.54 3.07
CA HIS A 372 18.09 -18.31 3.48
C HIS A 372 16.80 -17.49 3.53
N TYR A 373 16.86 -16.15 3.73
CA TYR A 373 15.68 -15.28 3.65
C TYR A 373 15.15 -15.07 2.23
N LEU A 374 16.02 -15.23 1.23
CA LEU A 374 15.63 -15.11 -0.17
C LEU A 374 14.95 -16.38 -0.70
N ILE A 375 15.17 -17.54 -0.08
CA ILE A 375 14.60 -18.83 -0.54
C ILE A 375 13.06 -18.79 -0.56
N PRO A 376 12.34 -18.41 0.52
CA PRO A 376 10.88 -18.34 0.49
C PRO A 376 10.36 -17.32 -0.54
N LEU A 377 11.09 -16.21 -0.73
CA LEU A 377 10.72 -15.19 -1.71
C LEU A 377 10.89 -15.71 -3.14
N PHE A 378 11.99 -16.37 -3.44
CA PHE A 378 12.19 -17.03 -4.75
C PHE A 378 11.20 -18.15 -4.99
N MET A 379 10.84 -18.93 -3.96
CA MET A 379 9.79 -19.95 -4.05
C MET A 379 8.46 -19.33 -4.42
N LEU A 380 8.09 -18.24 -3.75
CA LEU A 380 6.85 -17.50 -4.04
C LEU A 380 6.82 -17.02 -5.51
N LEU A 381 7.92 -16.41 -5.97
CA LEU A 381 8.04 -15.92 -7.34
C LEU A 381 7.99 -17.05 -8.37
N TYR A 382 8.68 -18.15 -8.11
CA TYR A 382 8.68 -19.34 -8.96
C TYR A 382 7.28 -19.91 -9.12
N GLU A 383 6.55 -20.06 -8.01
CA GLU A 383 5.17 -20.56 -7.99
C GLU A 383 4.21 -19.62 -8.74
N LEU A 384 4.32 -18.32 -8.55
CA LEU A 384 3.43 -17.33 -9.18
C LEU A 384 3.72 -17.12 -10.67
N ILE A 385 5.00 -17.05 -11.06
CA ILE A 385 5.41 -16.60 -12.40
C ILE A 385 5.64 -17.77 -13.35
N ILE A 386 6.34 -18.82 -12.87
CA ILE A 386 6.75 -19.95 -13.70
C ILE A 386 5.72 -21.06 -13.68
N VAL A 387 5.34 -21.53 -12.48
CA VAL A 387 4.36 -22.62 -12.31
C VAL A 387 2.94 -22.12 -12.55
N ARG A 388 2.69 -20.83 -12.26
CA ARG A 388 1.37 -20.17 -12.36
C ARG A 388 0.29 -20.79 -11.46
N HIS A 389 0.70 -21.17 -10.26
CA HIS A 389 -0.26 -21.55 -9.22
C HIS A 389 -1.08 -20.34 -8.78
N SER A 390 -2.22 -20.62 -8.12
CA SER A 390 -3.01 -19.56 -7.50
C SER A 390 -2.19 -18.82 -6.43
N PRO A 391 -2.44 -17.52 -6.21
CA PRO A 391 -1.69 -16.75 -5.20
C PRO A 391 -1.75 -17.37 -3.80
N GLU A 392 -2.89 -17.96 -3.41
CA GLU A 392 -3.07 -18.62 -2.12
C GLU A 392 -2.13 -19.83 -1.97
N LEU A 393 -2.06 -20.69 -2.99
CA LEU A 393 -1.21 -21.87 -2.95
C LEU A 393 0.27 -21.49 -2.97
N ALA A 394 0.65 -20.51 -3.78
CA ALA A 394 2.00 -19.99 -3.83
C ALA A 394 2.44 -19.41 -2.48
N ALA A 395 1.60 -18.60 -1.83
CA ALA A 395 1.87 -18.05 -0.51
C ALA A 395 1.94 -19.15 0.56
N PHE A 396 1.05 -20.14 0.52
CA PHE A 396 1.08 -21.30 1.41
C PHE A 396 2.41 -22.05 1.32
N ASN A 397 2.86 -22.40 0.11
CA ASN A 397 4.11 -23.12 -0.10
C ASN A 397 5.32 -22.30 0.39
N ALA A 398 5.34 -20.99 0.14
CA ALA A 398 6.39 -20.08 0.62
C ALA A 398 6.41 -20.00 2.17
N ILE A 399 5.23 -19.97 2.82
CA ILE A 399 5.09 -19.95 4.28
C ILE A 399 5.61 -21.27 4.88
N ILE A 400 5.34 -22.41 4.26
CA ILE A 400 5.85 -23.70 4.73
C ILE A 400 7.37 -23.72 4.69
N VAL A 401 7.97 -23.28 3.58
CA VAL A 401 9.45 -23.18 3.46
C VAL A 401 10.01 -22.22 4.51
N LEU A 402 9.39 -21.06 4.71
CA LEU A 402 9.80 -20.09 5.71
C LEU A 402 9.68 -20.65 7.14
N THR A 403 8.62 -21.42 7.43
CA THR A 403 8.44 -22.08 8.72
C THR A 403 9.56 -23.06 9.02
N VAL A 404 9.96 -23.86 8.01
CA VAL A 404 11.10 -24.78 8.13
C VAL A 404 12.39 -24.00 8.41
N ILE A 405 12.63 -22.91 7.69
CA ILE A 405 13.79 -22.05 7.93
C ILE A 405 13.80 -21.49 9.36
N MET A 406 12.67 -20.94 9.82
CA MET A 406 12.54 -20.38 11.17
C MET A 406 12.75 -21.45 12.26
N LEU A 407 12.33 -22.69 11.98
CA LEU A 407 12.50 -23.79 12.94
C LEU A 407 13.97 -24.13 13.17
N PHE A 408 14.79 -24.12 12.11
CA PHE A 408 16.19 -24.50 12.17
C PHE A 408 17.16 -23.32 12.37
N GLN A 409 16.73 -22.07 12.14
CA GLN A 409 17.60 -20.88 12.20
C GLN A 409 18.27 -20.70 13.57
N GLU A 410 17.52 -20.75 14.67
CA GLU A 410 18.08 -20.59 16.01
C GLU A 410 18.93 -21.80 16.46
N PRO A 411 18.51 -23.05 16.24
CA PRO A 411 19.36 -24.23 16.48
C PRO A 411 20.69 -24.18 15.75
N ILE A 412 20.71 -23.77 14.47
CA ILE A 412 21.96 -23.64 13.70
C ILE A 412 22.88 -22.58 14.32
N LYS A 413 22.31 -21.42 14.70
CA LYS A 413 23.06 -20.37 15.40
C LYS A 413 23.62 -20.85 16.75
N ALA A 414 22.79 -21.57 17.53
CA ALA A 414 23.19 -22.14 18.82
C ALA A 414 24.30 -23.19 18.69
N TYR A 415 24.23 -24.05 17.68
CA TYR A 415 25.28 -25.00 17.38
C TYR A 415 26.64 -24.31 17.12
N HIS A 416 26.67 -23.25 16.31
CA HIS A 416 27.88 -22.49 16.04
C HIS A 416 28.39 -21.73 17.27
N ARG A 417 27.51 -21.33 18.18
CA ARG A 417 27.84 -20.65 19.45
C ARG A 417 28.12 -21.60 20.60
N ARG A 418 27.93 -22.90 20.40
CA ARG A 418 28.03 -23.96 21.43
C ARG A 418 27.06 -23.74 22.59
N GLU A 419 25.84 -23.25 22.28
CA GLU A 419 24.73 -23.06 23.22
C GLU A 419 23.81 -24.31 23.24
N ALA A 420 22.92 -24.40 24.21
CA ALA A 420 22.00 -25.54 24.35
C ALA A 420 20.97 -25.61 23.20
N LEU A 421 21.00 -26.70 22.43
CA LEU A 421 20.12 -26.91 21.27
C LEU A 421 18.64 -26.98 21.66
N GLY A 422 18.31 -27.58 22.83
CA GLY A 422 16.93 -27.68 23.30
C GLY A 422 16.26 -26.32 23.52
N ASP A 423 16.97 -25.37 24.14
CA ASP A 423 16.49 -24.02 24.35
C ASP A 423 16.35 -23.26 23.04
N ALA A 424 17.24 -23.50 22.08
CA ALA A 424 17.16 -22.91 20.75
C ALA A 424 15.93 -23.42 19.96
N PHE A 425 15.63 -24.71 20.01
CA PHE A 425 14.39 -25.24 19.40
C PHE A 425 13.14 -24.68 20.07
N LYS A 426 13.10 -24.58 21.40
CA LYS A 426 12.01 -23.96 22.13
C LYS A 426 11.80 -22.52 21.71
N LYS A 427 12.90 -21.76 21.54
CA LYS A 427 12.88 -20.38 21.06
C LYS A 427 12.32 -20.28 19.63
N SER A 428 12.73 -21.18 18.72
CA SER A 428 12.22 -21.24 17.36
C SER A 428 10.69 -21.45 17.35
N ILE A 429 10.18 -22.39 18.13
CA ILE A 429 8.74 -22.68 18.23
C ILE A 429 8.00 -21.43 18.74
N ILE A 430 8.49 -20.80 19.81
CA ILE A 430 7.90 -19.57 20.34
C ILE A 430 7.88 -18.46 19.30
N ASN A 431 8.96 -18.31 18.52
CA ASN A 431 9.05 -17.32 17.45
C ASN A 431 8.02 -17.59 16.34
N ILE A 432 7.80 -18.84 15.94
CA ILE A 432 6.80 -19.23 14.94
C ILE A 432 5.38 -18.88 15.45
N PHE A 433 5.00 -19.29 16.65
CA PHE A 433 3.70 -18.95 17.21
C PHE A 433 3.51 -17.43 17.39
N SER A 434 4.57 -16.72 17.80
CA SER A 434 4.56 -15.27 17.88
C SER A 434 4.36 -14.62 16.52
N ALA A 435 4.96 -15.17 15.45
CA ALA A 435 4.80 -14.68 14.08
C ALA A 435 3.38 -14.93 13.54
N LEU A 436 2.81 -16.12 13.80
CA LEU A 436 1.41 -16.43 13.48
C LEU A 436 0.45 -15.45 14.16
N ALA A 437 0.64 -15.22 15.46
CA ALA A 437 -0.18 -14.26 16.20
C ALA A 437 0.00 -12.81 15.71
N SER A 438 1.21 -12.44 15.27
CA SER A 438 1.48 -11.10 14.72
C SER A 438 0.83 -10.92 13.35
N GLY A 439 0.95 -11.91 12.45
CA GLY A 439 0.31 -11.88 11.13
C GLY A 439 -1.21 -11.72 11.23
N ALA A 440 -1.87 -12.50 12.10
CA ALA A 440 -3.30 -12.36 12.32
C ALA A 440 -3.68 -10.98 12.89
N ARG A 441 -2.87 -10.42 13.79
CA ARG A 441 -3.14 -9.07 14.33
C ARG A 441 -2.98 -7.99 13.27
N ASN A 442 -1.96 -8.07 12.43
CA ASN A 442 -1.78 -7.14 11.32
C ASN A 442 -2.93 -7.23 10.31
N MET A 443 -3.52 -8.42 10.18
CA MET A 443 -4.65 -8.63 9.28
C MET A 443 -5.97 -8.03 9.80
N VAL A 444 -6.12 -7.78 11.10
CA VAL A 444 -7.36 -7.24 11.69
C VAL A 444 -7.79 -5.93 11.02
N SER A 445 -6.88 -4.97 10.88
CA SER A 445 -7.17 -3.67 10.26
C SER A 445 -7.55 -3.83 8.79
N VAL A 446 -6.88 -4.70 8.06
CA VAL A 446 -7.16 -4.95 6.63
C VAL A 446 -8.52 -5.62 6.45
N ALA A 447 -8.85 -6.64 7.25
CA ALA A 447 -10.13 -7.34 7.18
C ALA A 447 -11.31 -6.39 7.46
N LEU A 448 -11.16 -5.50 8.45
CA LEU A 448 -12.20 -4.51 8.75
C LEU A 448 -12.28 -3.40 7.70
N ALA A 449 -11.14 -2.97 7.16
CA ALA A 449 -11.09 -1.99 6.10
C ALA A 449 -11.82 -2.50 4.84
N THR A 450 -11.56 -3.74 4.44
CA THR A 450 -12.21 -4.37 3.27
C THR A 450 -13.70 -4.60 3.49
N ALA A 451 -14.10 -5.09 4.67
CA ALA A 451 -15.51 -5.28 5.03
C ALA A 451 -16.28 -3.95 5.10
N ALA A 452 -15.70 -2.91 5.73
CA ALA A 452 -16.34 -1.60 5.84
C ALA A 452 -16.39 -0.87 4.48
N ALA A 453 -15.35 -0.99 3.65
CA ALA A 453 -15.38 -0.49 2.27
C ALA A 453 -16.43 -1.24 1.43
N GLY A 454 -16.69 -2.52 1.72
CA GLY A 454 -17.78 -3.29 1.14
C GLY A 454 -19.16 -2.65 1.34
N ILE A 455 -19.37 -1.92 2.43
CA ILE A 455 -20.61 -1.13 2.62
C ILE A 455 -20.74 -0.08 1.51
N ILE A 456 -19.66 0.63 1.19
CA ILE A 456 -19.65 1.67 0.16
C ILE A 456 -19.89 1.03 -1.21
N VAL A 457 -19.17 -0.06 -1.50
CA VAL A 457 -19.36 -0.84 -2.75
C VAL A 457 -20.81 -1.30 -2.90
N GLY A 458 -21.42 -1.83 -1.84
CA GLY A 458 -22.81 -2.25 -1.85
C GLY A 458 -23.80 -1.10 -2.08
N VAL A 459 -23.52 0.10 -1.52
CA VAL A 459 -24.32 1.29 -1.80
C VAL A 459 -24.17 1.73 -3.25
N VAL A 460 -22.98 1.68 -3.80
CA VAL A 460 -22.72 1.98 -5.22
C VAL A 460 -23.48 1.02 -6.13
N ALA A 461 -23.51 -0.27 -5.79
CA ALA A 461 -24.25 -1.30 -6.52
C ALA A 461 -25.79 -1.11 -6.44
N LEU A 462 -26.32 -0.48 -5.39
CA LEU A 462 -27.73 -0.11 -5.30
C LEU A 462 -28.15 0.94 -6.33
N GLY A 463 -27.20 1.51 -7.09
CA GLY A 463 -27.43 2.44 -8.20
C GLY A 463 -26.80 3.82 -8.04
N LEU A 464 -26.10 4.07 -6.92
CA LEU A 464 -25.41 5.35 -6.70
C LEU A 464 -24.22 5.53 -7.67
N GLY A 465 -23.63 4.45 -8.17
CA GLY A 465 -22.49 4.51 -9.10
C GLY A 465 -22.80 5.26 -10.40
N ASN A 466 -24.02 5.09 -10.94
CA ASN A 466 -24.44 5.82 -12.15
C ASN A 466 -24.53 7.33 -11.90
N LEU A 467 -25.08 7.74 -10.75
CA LEU A 467 -25.17 9.15 -10.37
C LEU A 467 -23.79 9.79 -10.21
N ILE A 468 -22.84 9.07 -9.60
CA ILE A 468 -21.45 9.56 -9.45
C ILE A 468 -20.80 9.74 -10.82
N SER A 469 -20.98 8.78 -11.73
CA SER A 469 -20.45 8.89 -13.09
C SER A 469 -21.05 10.08 -13.85
N GLU A 470 -22.36 10.34 -13.69
CA GLU A 470 -23.03 11.49 -14.27
C GLU A 470 -22.51 12.84 -13.69
N ILE A 471 -22.31 12.90 -12.37
CA ILE A 471 -21.73 14.09 -11.73
C ILE A 471 -20.30 14.35 -12.25
N ILE A 472 -19.48 13.31 -12.39
CA ILE A 472 -18.12 13.43 -12.92
C ILE A 472 -18.15 13.91 -14.38
N ASP A 473 -19.07 13.40 -15.20
CA ASP A 473 -19.24 13.79 -16.60
C ASP A 473 -19.62 15.26 -16.72
N VAL A 474 -20.63 15.71 -15.96
CA VAL A 474 -21.03 17.13 -15.91
C VAL A 474 -19.88 18.03 -15.46
N LEU A 475 -19.17 17.68 -14.41
CA LEU A 475 -18.04 18.46 -13.89
C LEU A 475 -16.86 18.50 -14.85
N SER A 476 -16.64 17.42 -15.60
CA SER A 476 -15.56 17.30 -16.58
C SER A 476 -15.90 17.93 -17.94
N MET A 477 -17.17 18.33 -18.13
CA MET A 477 -17.68 18.85 -19.41
C MET A 477 -17.37 17.91 -20.59
N GLY A 478 -17.36 16.60 -20.35
CA GLY A 478 -16.98 15.57 -21.32
C GLY A 478 -15.48 15.54 -21.67
N ASN A 479 -14.61 16.29 -20.98
CA ASN A 479 -13.18 16.28 -21.25
C ASN A 479 -12.48 15.19 -20.44
N VAL A 480 -11.89 14.19 -21.11
CA VAL A 480 -11.20 13.05 -20.49
C VAL A 480 -10.05 13.50 -19.57
N PHE A 481 -9.27 14.49 -19.96
CA PHE A 481 -8.16 14.95 -19.11
C PHE A 481 -8.69 15.63 -17.84
N LEU A 482 -9.72 16.46 -17.95
CA LEU A 482 -10.33 17.12 -16.80
C LEU A 482 -11.00 16.09 -15.87
N MET A 483 -11.66 15.07 -16.42
CA MET A 483 -12.20 13.94 -15.67
C MET A 483 -11.10 13.25 -14.85
N LEU A 484 -9.95 12.95 -15.45
CA LEU A 484 -8.83 12.31 -14.74
C LEU A 484 -8.28 13.22 -13.63
N VAL A 485 -8.19 14.52 -13.85
CA VAL A 485 -7.76 15.49 -12.83
C VAL A 485 -8.75 15.53 -11.66
N ILE A 486 -10.06 15.60 -11.96
CA ILE A 486 -11.12 15.55 -10.92
C ILE A 486 -11.02 14.26 -10.12
N THR A 487 -10.89 13.13 -10.81
CA THR A 487 -10.74 11.81 -10.18
C THR A 487 -9.49 11.72 -9.30
N ALA A 488 -8.35 12.24 -9.78
CA ALA A 488 -7.12 12.28 -9.01
C ALA A 488 -7.27 13.11 -7.72
N ILE A 489 -7.85 14.31 -7.83
CA ILE A 489 -8.09 15.18 -6.67
C ILE A 489 -9.07 14.51 -5.68
N ALA A 490 -10.16 13.92 -6.20
CA ALA A 490 -11.11 13.20 -5.37
C ALA A 490 -10.45 12.02 -4.63
N SER A 491 -9.58 11.27 -5.33
CA SER A 491 -8.81 10.15 -4.73
C SER A 491 -7.91 10.64 -3.60
N LEU A 492 -7.19 11.75 -3.81
CA LEU A 492 -6.34 12.33 -2.77
C LEU A 492 -7.16 12.80 -1.56
N ILE A 493 -8.30 13.46 -1.78
CA ILE A 493 -9.16 13.95 -0.69
C ILE A 493 -9.78 12.80 0.11
N ILE A 494 -10.36 11.81 -0.57
CA ILE A 494 -11.01 10.66 0.07
C ILE A 494 -9.96 9.78 0.77
N GLY A 495 -8.78 9.65 0.19
CA GLY A 495 -7.69 8.87 0.76
C GLY A 495 -7.04 9.47 2.00
N MET A 496 -7.28 10.76 2.30
CA MET A 496 -6.72 11.36 3.51
C MET A 496 -7.25 10.68 4.78
N GLY A 497 -6.35 9.96 5.47
CA GLY A 497 -6.67 9.27 6.72
C GLY A 497 -7.37 7.92 6.56
N LEU A 498 -7.39 7.35 5.36
CA LEU A 498 -7.78 5.97 5.10
C LEU A 498 -6.53 5.10 4.85
N PRO A 499 -6.55 3.81 5.25
CA PRO A 499 -5.54 2.87 4.78
C PRO A 499 -5.58 2.73 3.25
N THR A 500 -4.43 2.55 2.61
CA THR A 500 -4.28 2.46 1.15
C THR A 500 -5.24 1.48 0.48
N THR A 501 -5.42 0.30 1.06
CA THR A 501 -6.35 -0.72 0.55
C THR A 501 -7.79 -0.23 0.55
N ALA A 502 -8.25 0.40 1.65
CA ALA A 502 -9.61 0.95 1.74
C ALA A 502 -9.81 2.09 0.75
N THR A 503 -8.85 3.00 0.64
CA THR A 503 -8.86 4.10 -0.33
C THR A 503 -9.01 3.56 -1.75
N TYR A 504 -8.20 2.57 -2.13
CA TYR A 504 -8.28 1.95 -3.45
C TYR A 504 -9.68 1.34 -3.69
N ILE A 505 -10.25 0.57 -2.75
CA ILE A 505 -11.55 -0.08 -2.91
C ILE A 505 -12.64 0.97 -3.14
N VAL A 506 -12.67 2.01 -2.31
CA VAL A 506 -13.66 3.09 -2.41
C VAL A 506 -13.52 3.82 -3.74
N MET A 507 -12.31 4.19 -4.12
CA MET A 507 -12.06 4.92 -5.36
C MET A 507 -12.33 4.05 -6.60
N ALA A 508 -11.94 2.78 -6.58
CA ALA A 508 -12.22 1.85 -7.66
C ALA A 508 -13.73 1.68 -7.88
N ALA A 509 -14.52 1.58 -6.80
CA ALA A 509 -15.97 1.46 -6.91
C ALA A 509 -16.64 2.74 -7.44
N LEU A 510 -16.11 3.93 -7.06
CA LEU A 510 -16.73 5.21 -7.40
C LEU A 510 -16.28 5.74 -8.77
N THR A 511 -15.00 5.57 -9.12
CA THR A 511 -14.39 6.34 -10.22
C THR A 511 -13.86 5.47 -11.36
N ALA A 512 -13.46 4.21 -11.14
CA ALA A 512 -12.99 3.37 -12.24
C ALA A 512 -14.06 3.14 -13.32
N PRO A 513 -15.35 2.86 -12.99
CA PRO A 513 -16.40 2.78 -13.98
C PRO A 513 -16.61 4.09 -14.75
N ALA A 514 -16.54 5.24 -14.06
CA ALA A 514 -16.66 6.56 -14.68
C ALA A 514 -15.53 6.81 -15.70
N ILE A 515 -14.27 6.50 -15.35
CA ILE A 515 -13.13 6.65 -16.25
C ILE A 515 -13.34 5.85 -17.55
N VAL A 516 -13.78 4.61 -17.43
CA VAL A 516 -14.02 3.73 -18.60
C VAL A 516 -15.20 4.22 -19.43
N THR A 517 -16.33 4.54 -18.79
CA THR A 517 -17.56 4.93 -19.48
C THR A 517 -17.43 6.28 -20.17
N ILE A 518 -16.93 7.31 -19.47
CA ILE A 518 -16.76 8.65 -20.03
C ILE A 518 -15.67 8.63 -21.12
N GLY A 519 -14.58 7.87 -20.92
CA GLY A 519 -13.58 7.66 -21.96
C GLY A 519 -14.20 7.10 -23.22
N ALA A 520 -14.98 6.04 -23.12
CA ALA A 520 -15.65 5.41 -24.25
C ALA A 520 -16.63 6.37 -24.97
N MET A 521 -17.41 7.17 -24.22
CA MET A 521 -18.32 8.19 -24.78
C MET A 521 -17.58 9.23 -25.61
N GLN A 522 -16.33 9.54 -25.25
CA GLN A 522 -15.47 10.49 -25.97
C GLN A 522 -14.62 9.82 -27.08
N GLY A 523 -14.89 8.57 -27.42
CA GLY A 523 -14.14 7.80 -28.41
C GLY A 523 -12.74 7.38 -27.97
N PHE A 524 -12.46 7.45 -26.66
CA PHE A 524 -11.20 7.06 -26.06
C PHE A 524 -11.37 5.84 -25.16
N VAL A 525 -11.00 4.67 -25.67
CA VAL A 525 -11.16 3.39 -24.93
C VAL A 525 -10.06 3.29 -23.88
N VAL A 526 -10.45 3.35 -22.61
CA VAL A 526 -9.54 3.13 -21.47
C VAL A 526 -9.64 1.68 -21.02
N PRO A 527 -8.54 0.88 -21.05
CA PRO A 527 -8.56 -0.46 -20.48
C PRO A 527 -8.92 -0.43 -18.99
N LEU A 528 -9.75 -1.37 -18.55
CA LEU A 528 -10.18 -1.44 -17.15
C LEU A 528 -8.99 -1.54 -16.19
N MET A 529 -7.95 -2.28 -16.56
CA MET A 529 -6.68 -2.37 -15.83
C MET A 529 -6.05 -0.99 -15.61
N ALA A 530 -6.02 -0.14 -16.65
CA ALA A 530 -5.45 1.20 -16.56
C ALA A 530 -6.27 2.09 -15.60
N ALA A 531 -7.60 2.01 -15.65
CA ALA A 531 -8.48 2.75 -14.74
C ALA A 531 -8.28 2.33 -13.27
N HIS A 532 -8.18 1.02 -13.00
CA HIS A 532 -7.92 0.51 -11.65
C HIS A 532 -6.53 0.86 -11.15
N LEU A 533 -5.49 0.76 -11.97
CA LEU A 533 -4.15 1.22 -11.62
C LEU A 533 -4.10 2.72 -11.35
N PHE A 534 -4.85 3.53 -12.12
CA PHE A 534 -4.99 4.98 -11.86
C PHE A 534 -5.53 5.25 -10.46
N CYS A 535 -6.63 4.61 -10.09
CA CYS A 535 -7.22 4.71 -8.75
C CYS A 535 -6.25 4.23 -7.65
N PHE A 536 -5.50 3.17 -7.93
CA PHE A 536 -4.53 2.61 -6.98
C PHE A 536 -3.36 3.55 -6.72
N TYR A 537 -2.77 4.14 -7.76
CA TYR A 537 -1.68 5.08 -7.63
C TYR A 537 -2.07 6.32 -6.82
N PHE A 538 -3.23 6.93 -7.13
CA PHE A 538 -3.70 8.08 -6.36
C PHE A 538 -4.18 7.73 -4.96
N GLY A 539 -4.69 6.51 -4.76
CA GLY A 539 -5.01 5.99 -3.43
C GLY A 539 -3.79 5.89 -2.52
N ILE A 540 -2.65 5.44 -3.06
CA ILE A 540 -1.40 5.34 -2.31
C ILE A 540 -0.79 6.72 -2.04
N LEU A 541 -0.77 7.61 -3.02
CA LEU A 541 -0.22 8.96 -2.88
C LEU A 541 -0.94 9.82 -1.84
N ALA A 542 -2.17 9.47 -1.48
CA ALA A 542 -2.90 10.15 -0.41
C ALA A 542 -2.21 10.02 0.97
N ASP A 543 -1.48 8.94 1.22
CA ASP A 543 -0.72 8.73 2.47
C ASP A 543 0.41 9.75 2.69
N ASP A 544 0.94 10.34 1.62
CA ASP A 544 2.05 11.28 1.66
C ASP A 544 1.59 12.73 1.51
N THR A 545 0.33 12.91 1.09
CA THR A 545 -0.18 14.23 0.71
C THR A 545 -0.56 15.04 1.94
N PRO A 546 0.05 16.24 2.15
CA PRO A 546 -0.40 17.16 3.19
C PRO A 546 -1.87 17.60 2.97
N PRO A 547 -2.65 17.89 4.04
CA PRO A 547 -2.20 18.07 5.43
C PRO A 547 -2.21 16.81 6.30
N VAL A 548 -2.72 15.67 5.84
CA VAL A 548 -2.94 14.51 6.71
C VAL A 548 -1.80 13.49 6.63
N GLY A 549 -1.13 13.32 5.48
CA GLY A 549 0.02 12.43 5.20
C GLY A 549 0.62 11.62 6.36
N LEU A 550 -0.05 10.55 6.81
CA LEU A 550 0.32 9.81 8.02
C LEU A 550 1.73 9.21 7.94
N ALA A 551 2.14 8.77 6.75
CA ALA A 551 3.48 8.28 6.48
C ALA A 551 4.55 9.35 6.75
N ALA A 552 4.28 10.58 6.32
CA ALA A 552 5.18 11.72 6.55
C ALA A 552 5.29 12.07 8.04
N TYR A 553 4.21 11.96 8.81
CA TYR A 553 4.23 12.20 10.25
C TYR A 553 5.08 11.15 10.98
N ALA A 554 4.95 9.86 10.62
CA ALA A 554 5.76 8.79 11.21
C ALA A 554 7.26 8.99 10.92
N ALA A 555 7.63 9.28 9.67
CA ALA A 555 9.02 9.54 9.30
C ALA A 555 9.58 10.81 9.96
N ALA A 556 8.77 11.88 10.06
CA ALA A 556 9.14 13.12 10.73
C ALA A 556 9.43 12.92 12.22
N ALA A 557 8.68 12.06 12.90
CA ALA A 557 8.90 11.69 14.29
C ALA A 557 10.29 11.05 14.48
N ILE A 558 10.64 10.07 13.62
CA ILE A 558 11.96 9.41 13.66
C ILE A 558 13.08 10.41 13.33
N ALA A 559 12.88 11.23 12.31
CA ALA A 559 13.87 12.21 11.86
C ALA A 559 14.02 13.42 12.79
N LYS A 560 13.03 13.65 13.67
CA LYS A 560 12.85 14.89 14.46
C LYS A 560 12.81 16.12 13.55
N SER A 561 11.98 16.06 12.52
CA SER A 561 11.75 17.13 11.57
C SER A 561 10.30 17.64 11.67
N PRO A 562 10.00 18.86 11.16
CA PRO A 562 8.63 19.35 11.11
C PRO A 562 7.78 18.47 10.19
N PRO A 563 6.63 17.92 10.66
CA PRO A 563 5.84 16.96 9.88
C PRO A 563 5.32 17.52 8.54
N ILE A 564 4.77 18.74 8.55
CA ILE A 564 4.23 19.38 7.33
C ILE A 564 5.34 19.61 6.29
N ALA A 565 6.52 20.08 6.72
CA ALA A 565 7.66 20.27 5.82
C ALA A 565 8.17 18.93 5.27
N THR A 566 8.15 17.88 6.09
CA THR A 566 8.50 16.52 5.66
C THR A 566 7.49 15.98 4.65
N GLY A 567 6.19 16.14 4.88
CA GLY A 567 5.15 15.74 3.95
C GLY A 567 5.24 16.49 2.63
N LEU A 568 5.44 17.82 2.66
CA LEU A 568 5.62 18.60 1.44
C LEU A 568 6.85 18.14 0.64
N GLN A 569 7.97 17.85 1.33
CA GLN A 569 9.17 17.34 0.67
C GLN A 569 8.98 15.92 0.13
N GLY A 570 8.25 15.05 0.86
CA GLY A 570 7.87 13.71 0.41
C GLY A 570 7.01 13.79 -0.84
N PHE A 571 5.93 14.57 -0.81
CA PHE A 571 5.07 14.79 -1.97
C PHE A 571 5.84 15.35 -3.18
N MET A 572 6.79 16.27 -2.99
CA MET A 572 7.67 16.73 -4.06
C MET A 572 8.55 15.63 -4.66
N TYR A 573 8.91 14.62 -3.88
CA TYR A 573 9.59 13.46 -4.42
C TYR A 573 8.61 12.51 -5.12
N ASP A 574 7.38 12.37 -4.61
CA ASP A 574 6.38 11.44 -5.13
C ASP A 574 5.55 11.97 -6.29
N ILE A 575 5.66 13.26 -6.62
CA ILE A 575 5.00 13.83 -7.80
C ILE A 575 5.44 13.14 -9.11
N ARG A 576 6.63 12.51 -9.15
CA ARG A 576 7.09 11.66 -10.24
C ARG A 576 6.25 10.40 -10.41
N THR A 577 5.69 9.89 -9.31
CA THR A 577 4.77 8.75 -9.28
C THR A 577 3.38 9.19 -9.73
N ALA A 578 2.97 10.41 -9.36
CA ALA A 578 1.67 10.99 -9.73
C ALA A 578 1.50 11.24 -11.24
N ILE A 579 2.59 11.49 -11.99
CA ILE A 579 2.52 11.70 -13.45
C ILE A 579 2.26 10.40 -14.21
N LEU A 580 2.72 9.25 -13.69
CA LEU A 580 2.64 7.98 -14.39
C LEU A 580 1.20 7.54 -14.71
N PRO A 581 0.22 7.64 -13.79
CA PRO A 581 -1.18 7.33 -14.09
C PRO A 581 -1.76 8.09 -15.27
N PHE A 582 -1.48 9.38 -15.36
CA PHE A 582 -1.89 10.17 -16.53
C PHE A 582 -1.21 9.66 -17.80
N MET A 583 0.07 9.31 -17.74
CA MET A 583 0.82 8.85 -18.89
C MET A 583 0.33 7.50 -19.37
N PHE A 584 0.09 6.52 -18.50
CA PHE A 584 -0.33 5.20 -18.94
C PHE A 584 -1.82 5.13 -19.34
N ILE A 585 -2.69 6.02 -18.86
CA ILE A 585 -4.06 6.12 -19.39
C ILE A 585 -4.01 6.52 -20.88
N PHE A 586 -3.17 7.46 -21.23
CA PHE A 586 -3.05 7.95 -22.62
C PHE A 586 -2.07 7.12 -23.48
N ASN A 587 -1.23 6.30 -22.89
CA ASN A 587 -0.33 5.37 -23.56
C ASN A 587 -0.27 4.03 -22.80
N THR A 588 -1.15 3.12 -23.17
CA THR A 588 -1.30 1.84 -22.50
C THR A 588 -0.13 0.89 -22.67
N GLU A 589 0.80 1.17 -23.59
CA GLU A 589 2.07 0.45 -23.70
C GLU A 589 2.91 0.56 -22.42
N LEU A 590 2.77 1.66 -21.63
CA LEU A 590 3.46 1.81 -20.35
C LEU A 590 3.03 0.79 -19.29
N ILE A 591 1.84 0.20 -19.45
CA ILE A 591 1.38 -0.93 -18.63
C ILE A 591 1.49 -2.28 -19.38
N LEU A 592 2.30 -2.32 -20.43
CA LEU A 592 2.53 -3.48 -21.29
C LEU A 592 1.24 -4.07 -21.90
N HIS A 593 0.20 -3.25 -22.07
CA HIS A 593 -1.03 -3.65 -22.74
C HIS A 593 -0.72 -3.86 -24.23
N ASP A 594 -1.12 -5.03 -24.77
CA ASP A 594 -0.87 -5.44 -26.14
C ASP A 594 0.60 -5.50 -26.55
N ILE A 595 1.51 -5.62 -25.59
CA ILE A 595 2.94 -5.82 -25.83
C ILE A 595 3.30 -7.29 -25.61
N TYR A 596 3.75 -7.95 -26.69
CA TYR A 596 4.09 -9.37 -26.68
C TYR A 596 5.59 -9.62 -26.87
N SER A 597 6.36 -8.60 -27.28
CA SER A 597 7.79 -8.69 -27.53
C SER A 597 8.61 -8.17 -26.36
N TRP A 598 9.56 -8.96 -25.87
CA TRP A 598 10.50 -8.54 -24.83
C TRP A 598 11.33 -7.30 -25.22
N SER A 599 11.73 -7.20 -26.49
CA SER A 599 12.51 -6.05 -26.99
C SER A 599 11.71 -4.76 -26.92
N GLN A 600 10.43 -4.80 -27.26
CA GLN A 600 9.53 -3.64 -27.13
C GLN A 600 9.32 -3.27 -25.67
N GLY A 601 9.04 -4.26 -24.80
CA GLY A 601 8.86 -4.01 -23.37
C GLY A 601 10.10 -3.39 -22.73
N ILE A 602 11.30 -3.84 -23.05
CA ILE A 602 12.55 -3.26 -22.55
C ILE A 602 12.74 -1.84 -23.08
N LEU A 603 12.46 -1.58 -24.37
CA LEU A 603 12.55 -0.23 -24.96
C LEU A 603 11.61 0.72 -24.25
N ILE A 604 10.34 0.34 -24.06
CA ILE A 604 9.33 1.14 -23.35
C ILE A 604 9.77 1.44 -21.93
N PHE A 605 10.27 0.43 -21.23
CA PHE A 605 10.78 0.59 -19.85
C PHE A 605 11.95 1.60 -19.78
N VAL A 606 12.93 1.46 -20.67
CA VAL A 606 14.09 2.37 -20.70
C VAL A 606 13.63 3.80 -21.00
N MET A 607 12.74 3.99 -21.97
CA MET A 607 12.23 5.30 -22.33
C MET A 607 11.35 5.91 -21.22
N ALA A 608 10.55 5.09 -20.53
CA ALA A 608 9.80 5.53 -19.36
C ALA A 608 10.72 5.98 -18.21
N CYS A 609 11.81 5.25 -17.96
CA CYS A 609 12.82 5.67 -16.98
C CYS A 609 13.46 7.01 -17.34
N ILE A 610 13.92 7.18 -18.60
CA ILE A 610 14.53 8.44 -19.06
C ILE A 610 13.52 9.58 -19.01
N GLY A 611 12.28 9.35 -19.42
CA GLY A 611 11.20 10.33 -19.32
C GLY A 611 10.94 10.76 -17.88
N ASN A 612 10.92 9.80 -16.95
CA ASN A 612 10.74 10.10 -15.53
C ASN A 612 11.97 10.77 -14.89
N PHE A 613 13.20 10.50 -15.39
CA PHE A 613 14.41 11.25 -15.00
C PHE A 613 14.36 12.70 -15.46
N ALA A 614 13.86 12.95 -16.67
CA ALA A 614 13.65 14.31 -17.15
C ALA A 614 12.62 15.04 -16.29
N PHE A 615 11.50 14.39 -15.95
CA PHE A 615 10.49 14.94 -15.03
C PHE A 615 11.07 15.23 -13.65
N ALA A 616 11.83 14.30 -13.08
CA ALA A 616 12.52 14.49 -11.82
C ALA A 616 13.52 15.66 -11.87
N SER A 617 14.25 15.81 -12.98
CA SER A 617 15.14 16.96 -13.18
C SER A 617 14.38 18.29 -13.20
N ALA A 618 13.22 18.34 -13.87
CA ALA A 618 12.35 19.50 -13.88
C ALA A 618 11.87 19.88 -12.48
N THR A 619 11.29 18.91 -11.75
CA THR A 619 10.67 19.13 -10.43
C THR A 619 11.70 19.40 -9.34
N GLN A 620 12.87 18.75 -9.39
CA GLN A 620 13.95 18.98 -8.45
C GLN A 620 14.82 20.20 -8.80
N GLY A 621 14.62 20.84 -9.94
CA GLY A 621 15.36 22.03 -10.37
C GLY A 621 16.84 21.79 -10.61
N TRP A 622 17.25 20.54 -10.93
CA TRP A 622 18.64 20.13 -11.11
C TRP A 622 18.76 18.96 -12.07
N PHE A 623 19.73 19.06 -12.99
CA PHE A 623 20.14 17.93 -13.85
C PHE A 623 21.63 17.63 -13.62
N ILE A 624 22.54 18.25 -14.37
CA ILE A 624 23.97 18.28 -14.09
C ILE A 624 24.40 19.59 -13.40
N ALA A 625 23.57 20.62 -13.50
CA ALA A 625 23.69 21.92 -12.86
C ALA A 625 22.30 22.40 -12.42
N ARG A 626 22.22 23.52 -11.69
CA ARG A 626 20.93 24.13 -11.33
C ARG A 626 20.18 24.54 -12.59
N ASN A 627 18.90 24.12 -12.70
CA ASN A 627 18.06 24.45 -13.85
C ASN A 627 17.72 25.93 -13.87
N LYS A 628 17.78 26.52 -15.05
CA LYS A 628 17.17 27.83 -15.33
C LYS A 628 15.67 27.65 -15.59
N PHE A 629 14.90 28.70 -15.35
CA PHE A 629 13.43 28.64 -15.47
C PHE A 629 12.95 28.14 -16.85
N TRP A 630 13.60 28.55 -17.94
CA TRP A 630 13.26 28.12 -19.29
C TRP A 630 13.63 26.67 -19.63
N GLU A 631 14.47 26.01 -18.84
CA GLU A 631 14.82 24.59 -19.02
C GLU A 631 13.74 23.66 -18.50
N ILE A 632 12.94 24.12 -17.52
CA ILE A 632 11.86 23.32 -16.92
C ILE A 632 10.84 22.86 -17.97
N PRO A 633 10.28 23.76 -18.83
CA PRO A 633 9.38 23.35 -19.92
C PRO A 633 10.04 22.36 -20.89
N LEU A 634 11.33 22.50 -21.17
CA LEU A 634 12.04 21.57 -22.06
C LEU A 634 12.15 20.18 -21.47
N PHE A 635 12.45 20.05 -20.15
CA PHE A 635 12.44 18.76 -19.49
C PHE A 635 11.03 18.13 -19.47
N LEU A 636 10.00 18.92 -19.24
CA LEU A 636 8.60 18.45 -19.32
C LEU A 636 8.24 17.98 -20.73
N SER A 637 8.73 18.68 -21.75
CA SER A 637 8.58 18.27 -23.17
C SER A 637 9.29 16.93 -23.44
N VAL A 638 10.52 16.74 -22.92
CA VAL A 638 11.22 15.45 -23.02
C VAL A 638 10.37 14.33 -22.38
N THR A 639 9.85 14.58 -21.19
CA THR A 639 8.98 13.61 -20.48
C THR A 639 7.77 13.24 -21.34
N PHE A 640 7.07 14.25 -21.85
CA PHE A 640 5.89 14.02 -22.68
C PHE A 640 6.22 13.26 -23.97
N ILE A 641 7.28 13.61 -24.68
CA ILE A 641 7.70 12.96 -25.91
C ILE A 641 8.04 11.48 -25.65
N LEU A 642 8.79 11.18 -24.59
CA LEU A 642 9.22 9.83 -24.28
C LEU A 642 8.10 8.97 -23.69
N MET A 643 7.10 9.55 -23.06
CA MET A 643 5.96 8.80 -22.50
C MET A 643 4.74 8.74 -23.43
N GLN A 644 4.70 9.58 -24.50
CA GLN A 644 3.58 9.66 -25.44
C GLN A 644 4.04 9.57 -26.92
N PRO A 645 4.81 8.52 -27.29
CA PRO A 645 5.38 8.43 -28.65
C PRO A 645 4.31 8.40 -29.74
N HIS A 646 3.14 7.81 -29.49
CA HIS A 646 2.02 7.75 -30.44
C HIS A 646 1.52 9.15 -30.84
N ARG A 647 1.34 10.05 -29.88
CA ARG A 647 0.86 11.41 -30.13
C ARG A 647 1.89 12.21 -30.91
N ILE A 648 3.16 12.09 -30.55
CA ILE A 648 4.25 12.76 -31.23
C ILE A 648 4.39 12.24 -32.67
N ALA A 649 4.32 10.92 -32.86
CA ALA A 649 4.36 10.31 -34.19
C ALA A 649 3.21 10.84 -35.08
N ALA A 650 1.99 10.93 -34.54
CA ALA A 650 0.86 11.49 -35.26
C ALA A 650 1.05 12.97 -35.62
N TRP A 651 1.61 13.80 -34.71
CA TRP A 651 1.87 15.22 -34.96
C TRP A 651 2.97 15.46 -36.02
N VAL A 652 3.96 14.54 -36.08
CA VAL A 652 5.07 14.61 -37.08
C VAL A 652 4.71 13.91 -38.40
N GLY A 653 3.55 13.27 -38.48
CA GLY A 653 3.09 12.54 -39.67
C GLY A 653 3.75 11.17 -39.88
N LEU A 654 4.26 10.54 -38.84
CA LEU A 654 4.81 9.18 -38.86
C LEU A 654 3.68 8.14 -38.81
N ALA A 655 3.85 7.02 -39.52
CA ALA A 655 2.93 5.89 -39.42
C ALA A 655 2.97 5.27 -38.02
N HIS A 656 1.87 4.60 -37.62
CA HIS A 656 1.75 3.98 -36.31
C HIS A 656 2.90 2.98 -36.00
N GLU A 657 3.36 2.27 -37.00
CA GLU A 657 4.49 1.32 -36.89
C GLU A 657 5.84 2.01 -36.61
N GLN A 658 5.93 3.28 -37.00
CA GLN A 658 7.14 4.10 -36.85
C GLN A 658 7.13 4.96 -35.59
N ARG A 659 6.15 4.79 -34.70
CA ARG A 659 5.95 5.63 -33.50
C ARG A 659 7.19 5.72 -32.59
N TYR A 660 7.98 4.69 -32.52
CA TYR A 660 9.18 4.65 -31.68
C TYR A 660 10.31 5.57 -32.19
N TYR A 661 10.26 6.06 -33.45
CA TYR A 661 11.21 7.07 -33.90
C TYR A 661 11.00 8.42 -33.17
N ALA A 662 9.80 8.65 -32.59
CA ALA A 662 9.57 9.81 -31.73
C ALA A 662 10.50 9.85 -30.50
N TYR A 663 10.98 8.69 -30.02
CA TYR A 663 11.95 8.63 -28.93
C TYR A 663 13.25 9.36 -29.26
N LEU A 664 13.69 9.32 -30.52
CA LEU A 664 14.91 10.01 -30.97
C LEU A 664 14.78 11.55 -30.78
N ILE A 665 13.58 12.08 -30.96
CA ILE A 665 13.30 13.54 -30.77
C ILE A 665 13.48 13.86 -29.26
N GLY A 666 12.89 13.06 -28.38
CA GLY A 666 13.03 13.27 -26.95
C GLY A 666 14.47 13.13 -26.44
N LEU A 667 15.20 12.12 -26.93
CA LEU A 667 16.60 11.91 -26.59
C LEU A 667 17.51 13.03 -27.13
N ALA A 668 17.26 13.49 -28.35
CA ALA A 668 17.99 14.64 -28.95
C ALA A 668 17.79 15.90 -28.13
N LEU A 669 16.52 16.19 -27.71
CA LEU A 669 16.21 17.35 -26.89
C LEU A 669 16.90 17.24 -25.51
N LEU A 670 16.90 16.08 -24.89
CA LEU A 670 17.62 15.85 -23.62
C LEU A 670 19.12 16.04 -23.79
N GLY A 671 19.68 15.55 -24.90
CA GLY A 671 21.08 15.76 -25.27
C GLY A 671 21.44 17.22 -25.44
N LEU A 672 20.56 18.03 -26.08
CA LEU A 672 20.74 19.46 -26.20
C LEU A 672 20.75 20.14 -24.82
N ILE A 673 19.81 19.83 -23.94
CA ILE A 673 19.79 20.38 -22.58
C ILE A 673 21.09 20.02 -21.84
N TYR A 674 21.57 18.76 -21.97
CA TYR A 674 22.84 18.35 -21.40
C TYR A 674 24.01 19.21 -21.88
N VAL A 675 24.11 19.43 -23.19
CA VAL A 675 25.18 20.24 -23.79
C VAL A 675 25.09 21.69 -23.27
N PHE A 676 23.88 22.30 -23.28
CA PHE A 676 23.68 23.65 -22.75
C PHE A 676 24.11 23.79 -21.27
N GLN A 677 23.74 22.84 -20.44
CA GLN A 677 24.17 22.86 -19.04
C GLN A 677 25.68 22.58 -18.86
N LYS A 678 26.26 21.77 -19.75
CA LYS A 678 27.70 21.48 -19.75
C LYS A 678 28.53 22.73 -20.15
N MET A 679 28.02 23.56 -21.01
CA MET A 679 28.68 24.81 -21.46
C MET A 679 28.74 25.90 -20.39
N ARG A 680 27.95 25.82 -19.31
CA ARG A 680 27.95 26.80 -18.21
C ARG A 680 29.21 26.80 -17.33
N GLY A 681 30.13 25.89 -17.57
CA GLY A 681 31.37 25.77 -16.81
C GLY A 681 31.27 24.93 -15.55
N PRO A 682 32.40 24.67 -14.89
CA PRO A 682 32.44 23.79 -13.70
C PRO A 682 31.77 24.41 -12.47
N GLU A 683 31.78 25.72 -12.31
CA GLU A 683 31.19 26.42 -11.15
C GLU A 683 29.69 26.17 -11.01
N ALA A 684 28.97 26.15 -12.12
CA ALA A 684 27.53 25.87 -12.13
C ALA A 684 27.16 24.45 -11.67
N ARG A 685 28.14 23.55 -11.54
CA ARG A 685 27.98 22.15 -11.12
C ARG A 685 28.40 21.90 -9.68
N LEU A 686 28.93 22.93 -9.02
CA LEU A 686 29.28 22.83 -7.60
C LEU A 686 28.04 22.66 -6.74
N PRO A 687 28.14 22.01 -5.57
CA PRO A 687 27.08 21.98 -4.59
C PRO A 687 26.54 23.38 -4.27
N ILE A 688 25.24 23.46 -3.96
CA ILE A 688 24.57 24.77 -3.71
C ILE A 688 25.29 25.57 -2.64
N ALA A 689 25.80 24.90 -1.60
CA ALA A 689 26.57 25.53 -0.52
C ALA A 689 27.93 26.12 -0.97
N GLN A 690 28.41 25.79 -2.18
CA GLN A 690 29.70 26.24 -2.75
C GLN A 690 29.51 27.18 -3.94
N GLN A 691 28.27 27.53 -4.29
CA GLN A 691 27.94 28.46 -5.37
C GLN A 691 27.74 29.92 -4.90
N GLY A 692 28.01 30.19 -3.58
CA GLY A 692 27.83 31.49 -2.97
C GLY A 692 28.94 32.47 -3.19
#